data_d55fc7446879d91a0e316f3cfae7551d
#
_entry.id   d55fc7446879d91a0e316f3cfae7551d
#
_cell.length_a   1.000
_cell.length_b   1.000
_cell.length_c   1.000
_cell.angle_alpha   90.00
_cell.angle_beta   90.00
_cell.angle_gamma   90.00
#
_symmetry.space_group_name_H-M   'P 1'
#
loop_
_entity.id
_entity.type
_entity.pdbx_description
1 polymer ?
#
loop_
_entity_poly.entity_id
_entity_poly.type
_entity_poly.pdbx_seq_one_letter_code
_entity_poly.pdbx_strand_id
1 'polypeptide(L)'
;MENKEKIYDDLIKCLNENEYPKEDIEFIKKAYFLADKQHTGQKRASGEEYIIHPLSVALYLAKMKVDREMIATGLLHDVVEDTDYTLEQISEQFGESVANLVNGVTKITTLKNSPTKSDLKAETIRKMLLAMIEDIRVIIIKLSDKVHNMSTLCYVSEEKQKRTAKECLEIYAPLAGKLGLGVIKSQLEDLSLQALKPHIYEEIINFSKQREKEKKGQIAEVTKKLQQKLEKANLKYTIKSRTKHAYSVYNKMRKFNKKLEDVFDLYGIRIITQTVEDCYAVFGMVHSLFQPVPGRFKDYIANPKSNGYKSLHTTVMVAKRTALEIQIRTYEMDQMNEYGVAAHWYYKTGEKNGDLKWLEELKNMQTESLSPAEYYQTIRDDILREEIYVFSPKGDIYKMPQGATALDFAYKVHTQIGHRCRGAKISGKIVPLGKALKNGAIVEIITGKDACPKMEWLSLVKTTDAKKKIRAFFAGLDKQTAEQQTVQPPISNKQPDFTTEEFTPKRLGQSISVADNRRISIEINGEKNLLFSFARCCHPVPPDNIVGFVSRGRGIIIHREDCESLRSQPDYHERVLNADWGRITGSKTYSFFMKVVPTNKHYIELMSYIKKKKGSVLDYRLDESTKNENEIDCYLSVDMPASIDEHRILKDLRNLPSVNFVGKR
;
A
#
# COMPACT_ATOMS: atom_id res chain seq x y z
N MET A 1 34.44 -7.17 -11.61
CA MET A 1 34.15 -8.51 -11.08
C MET A 1 34.65 -8.58 -9.66
N GLU A 2 33.78 -8.99 -8.74
CA GLU A 2 34.18 -9.19 -7.35
C GLU A 2 35.06 -10.44 -7.27
N ASN A 3 36.14 -10.37 -6.49
CA ASN A 3 37.05 -11.51 -6.29
C ASN A 3 36.58 -12.32 -5.09
N LYS A 4 36.32 -13.60 -5.28
CA LYS A 4 35.93 -14.57 -4.25
C LYS A 4 36.81 -14.52 -3.00
N GLU A 5 38.12 -14.49 -3.17
CA GLU A 5 39.09 -14.44 -2.08
C GLU A 5 38.92 -13.19 -1.23
N LYS A 6 38.74 -12.02 -1.88
CA LYS A 6 38.54 -10.75 -1.17
C LYS A 6 37.27 -10.76 -0.31
N ILE A 7 36.15 -11.28 -0.83
CA ILE A 7 34.89 -11.33 -0.06
C ILE A 7 35.00 -12.30 1.10
N TYR A 8 35.72 -13.43 0.89
CA TYR A 8 36.01 -14.37 1.96
C TYR A 8 36.85 -13.73 3.06
N ASP A 9 37.93 -13.02 2.71
CA ASP A 9 38.77 -12.31 3.66
C ASP A 9 37.97 -11.22 4.40
N ASP A 10 37.10 -10.49 3.70
CA ASP A 10 36.20 -9.51 4.30
C ASP A 10 35.21 -10.16 5.28
N LEU A 11 34.69 -11.37 4.96
CA LEU A 11 33.85 -12.14 5.88
C LEU A 11 34.61 -12.53 7.15
N ILE A 12 35.78 -13.14 7.02
CA ILE A 12 36.61 -13.56 8.17
C ILE A 12 37.03 -12.36 9.03
N LYS A 13 37.41 -11.26 8.39
CA LYS A 13 37.70 -10.01 9.07
C LYS A 13 36.50 -9.48 9.85
N CYS A 14 35.30 -9.46 9.22
CA CYS A 14 34.07 -9.03 9.85
C CYS A 14 33.70 -9.90 11.07
N LEU A 15 33.87 -11.21 10.97
CA LEU A 15 33.63 -12.13 12.09
C LEU A 15 34.57 -11.85 13.28
N ASN A 16 35.87 -11.65 13.00
CA ASN A 16 36.85 -11.29 14.02
C ASN A 16 36.57 -9.92 14.67
N GLU A 17 36.26 -8.89 13.87
CA GLU A 17 35.91 -7.55 14.37
C GLU A 17 34.63 -7.54 15.21
N ASN A 18 33.72 -8.46 14.95
CA ASN A 18 32.47 -8.65 15.69
C ASN A 18 32.63 -9.60 16.89
N GLU A 19 33.84 -10.07 17.17
CA GLU A 19 34.20 -10.91 18.33
C GLU A 19 33.46 -12.26 18.37
N TYR A 20 33.25 -12.90 17.20
CA TYR A 20 32.66 -14.24 17.16
C TYR A 20 33.65 -15.27 17.79
N PRO A 21 33.13 -16.25 18.56
CA PRO A 21 33.94 -17.36 19.08
C PRO A 21 34.68 -18.10 17.96
N LYS A 22 35.87 -18.58 18.24
CA LYS A 22 36.67 -19.35 17.26
C LYS A 22 35.91 -20.55 16.70
N GLU A 23 35.14 -21.22 17.54
CA GLU A 23 34.31 -22.36 17.16
C GLU A 23 33.25 -21.99 16.13
N ASP A 24 32.63 -20.80 16.29
CA ASP A 24 31.62 -20.29 15.34
C ASP A 24 32.28 -19.93 14.00
N ILE A 25 33.47 -19.34 14.04
CA ILE A 25 34.22 -19.01 12.82
C ILE A 25 34.57 -20.29 12.06
N GLU A 26 35.02 -21.33 12.75
CA GLU A 26 35.34 -22.65 12.12
C GLU A 26 34.08 -23.34 11.56
N PHE A 27 32.94 -23.21 12.25
CA PHE A 27 31.66 -23.69 11.76
C PHE A 27 31.24 -23.01 10.45
N ILE A 28 31.37 -21.67 10.37
CA ILE A 28 31.08 -20.87 9.18
C ILE A 28 32.04 -21.19 8.04
N LYS A 29 33.34 -21.38 8.32
CA LYS A 29 34.32 -21.81 7.32
C LYS A 29 33.95 -23.16 6.73
N LYS A 30 33.55 -24.15 7.57
CA LYS A 30 33.08 -25.46 7.10
C LYS A 30 31.90 -25.33 6.13
N ALA A 31 30.92 -24.46 6.43
CA ALA A 31 29.79 -24.17 5.53
C ALA A 31 30.25 -23.54 4.21
N TYR A 32 31.20 -22.61 4.25
CA TYR A 32 31.78 -22.01 3.05
C TYR A 32 32.45 -23.03 2.15
N PHE A 33 33.33 -23.89 2.70
CA PHE A 33 34.03 -24.91 1.90
C PHE A 33 33.07 -25.94 1.27
N LEU A 34 31.99 -26.27 1.98
CA LEU A 34 30.96 -27.13 1.42
C LEU A 34 30.23 -26.41 0.25
N ALA A 35 29.79 -25.17 0.43
CA ALA A 35 29.10 -24.41 -0.61
C ALA A 35 30.00 -24.20 -1.84
N ASP A 36 31.28 -23.85 -1.65
CA ASP A 36 32.26 -23.68 -2.72
C ASP A 36 32.46 -24.95 -3.53
N LYS A 37 32.58 -26.10 -2.85
CA LYS A 37 32.69 -27.41 -3.47
C LYS A 37 31.44 -27.76 -4.29
N GLN A 38 30.26 -27.54 -3.74
CA GLN A 38 28.99 -27.91 -4.38
C GLN A 38 28.66 -27.04 -5.60
N HIS A 39 29.04 -25.76 -5.57
CA HIS A 39 28.84 -24.83 -6.69
C HIS A 39 30.02 -24.75 -7.66
N THR A 40 31.00 -25.66 -7.55
CA THR A 40 32.17 -25.67 -8.44
C THR A 40 31.75 -25.76 -9.90
N GLY A 41 32.25 -24.84 -10.75
CA GLY A 41 31.94 -24.77 -12.19
C GLY A 41 30.64 -24.07 -12.53
N GLN A 42 29.79 -23.75 -11.58
CA GLN A 42 28.57 -22.98 -11.81
C GLN A 42 28.90 -21.47 -11.93
N LYS A 43 28.21 -20.79 -12.86
CA LYS A 43 28.34 -19.33 -13.09
C LYS A 43 26.99 -18.65 -13.06
N ARG A 44 26.97 -17.41 -12.55
CA ARG A 44 25.81 -16.52 -12.60
C ARG A 44 25.65 -15.84 -13.97
N ALA A 45 24.52 -15.16 -14.18
CA ALA A 45 24.28 -14.34 -15.39
C ALA A 45 25.31 -13.23 -15.57
N SER A 46 25.99 -12.80 -14.51
CA SER A 46 27.11 -11.84 -14.52
C SER A 46 28.42 -12.46 -15.08
N GLY A 47 28.49 -13.77 -15.24
CA GLY A 47 29.71 -14.52 -15.60
C GLY A 47 30.63 -14.84 -14.43
N GLU A 48 30.33 -14.40 -13.23
CA GLU A 48 31.06 -14.68 -11.98
C GLU A 48 30.79 -16.09 -11.47
N GLU A 49 31.73 -16.63 -10.64
CA GLU A 49 31.51 -17.89 -9.93
C GLU A 49 30.29 -17.82 -9.03
N TYR A 50 29.46 -18.88 -9.01
CA TYR A 50 28.20 -18.88 -8.27
C TYR A 50 28.39 -18.60 -6.78
N ILE A 51 29.46 -19.13 -6.17
CA ILE A 51 29.80 -19.01 -4.74
C ILE A 51 29.88 -17.55 -4.24
N ILE A 52 30.16 -16.58 -5.14
CA ILE A 52 30.21 -15.15 -4.80
C ILE A 52 28.88 -14.68 -4.22
N HIS A 53 27.76 -15.27 -4.69
CA HIS A 53 26.43 -14.92 -4.19
C HIS A 53 26.21 -15.35 -2.73
N PRO A 54 26.25 -16.64 -2.37
CA PRO A 54 26.05 -17.05 -0.98
C PRO A 54 27.09 -16.45 -0.03
N LEU A 55 28.33 -16.27 -0.50
CA LEU A 55 29.38 -15.62 0.26
C LEU A 55 29.06 -14.15 0.58
N SER A 56 28.52 -13.40 -0.39
CA SER A 56 28.04 -12.02 -0.18
C SER A 56 26.85 -11.96 0.76
N VAL A 57 25.91 -12.91 0.67
CA VAL A 57 24.77 -13.03 1.60
C VAL A 57 25.28 -13.25 3.03
N ALA A 58 26.25 -14.16 3.21
CA ALA A 58 26.87 -14.44 4.51
C ALA A 58 27.57 -13.20 5.08
N LEU A 59 28.25 -12.42 4.24
CA LEU A 59 28.89 -11.17 4.66
C LEU A 59 27.85 -10.11 5.12
N TYR A 60 26.70 -9.99 4.42
CA TYR A 60 25.62 -9.13 4.90
C TYR A 60 25.08 -9.56 6.27
N LEU A 61 24.91 -10.87 6.48
CA LEU A 61 24.45 -11.44 7.74
C LEU A 61 25.51 -11.23 8.86
N ALA A 62 26.78 -11.47 8.58
CA ALA A 62 27.87 -11.24 9.54
C ALA A 62 27.95 -9.76 9.99
N LYS A 63 27.74 -8.81 9.07
CA LYS A 63 27.67 -7.36 9.41
C LYS A 63 26.49 -7.02 10.33
N MET A 64 25.44 -7.81 10.32
CA MET A 64 24.28 -7.65 11.22
C MET A 64 24.48 -8.30 12.59
N LYS A 65 25.60 -8.99 12.81
CA LYS A 65 25.94 -9.70 14.05
C LYS A 65 24.91 -10.77 14.45
N VAL A 66 24.40 -11.53 13.46
CA VAL A 66 23.45 -12.62 13.70
C VAL A 66 24.18 -13.90 14.15
N ASP A 67 23.42 -14.93 14.58
CA ASP A 67 24.00 -16.21 15.00
C ASP A 67 24.72 -16.95 13.85
N ARG A 68 25.60 -17.90 14.21
CA ARG A 68 26.38 -18.70 13.24
C ARG A 68 25.49 -19.56 12.33
N GLU A 69 24.36 -20.01 12.83
CA GLU A 69 23.38 -20.82 12.08
C GLU A 69 22.80 -20.01 10.91
N MET A 70 22.48 -18.74 11.13
CA MET A 70 22.00 -17.86 10.06
C MET A 70 23.08 -17.59 9.01
N ILE A 71 24.34 -17.36 9.43
CA ILE A 71 25.45 -17.11 8.49
C ILE A 71 25.75 -18.36 7.68
N ALA A 72 25.79 -19.53 8.33
CA ALA A 72 25.95 -20.82 7.65
C ALA A 72 24.79 -21.09 6.67
N THR A 73 23.56 -20.80 7.08
CA THR A 73 22.40 -20.89 6.17
C THR A 73 22.55 -19.95 4.98
N GLY A 74 23.05 -18.72 5.18
CA GLY A 74 23.35 -17.79 4.09
C GLY A 74 24.35 -18.35 3.07
N LEU A 75 25.30 -19.16 3.50
CA LEU A 75 26.24 -19.88 2.62
C LEU A 75 25.60 -21.08 1.91
N LEU A 76 24.67 -21.78 2.57
CA LEU A 76 24.13 -23.07 2.14
C LEU A 76 22.73 -23.00 1.49
N HIS A 77 22.10 -21.81 1.42
CA HIS A 77 20.69 -21.68 1.07
C HIS A 77 20.33 -22.14 -0.34
N ASP A 78 21.26 -22.02 -1.29
CA ASP A 78 21.07 -22.46 -2.67
C ASP A 78 21.64 -23.87 -2.93
N VAL A 79 22.39 -24.47 -2.01
CA VAL A 79 23.02 -25.78 -2.20
C VAL A 79 21.98 -26.86 -2.46
N VAL A 80 20.88 -26.90 -1.70
CA VAL A 80 19.81 -27.89 -1.87
C VAL A 80 18.97 -27.64 -3.12
N GLU A 81 18.87 -26.38 -3.58
CA GLU A 81 18.05 -26.02 -4.75
C GLU A 81 18.80 -26.29 -6.06
N ASP A 82 20.12 -26.00 -6.09
CA ASP A 82 20.93 -25.96 -7.30
C ASP A 82 21.95 -27.12 -7.42
N THR A 83 21.97 -28.05 -6.44
CA THR A 83 22.88 -29.22 -6.45
C THR A 83 22.17 -30.49 -5.96
N ASP A 84 22.85 -31.63 -6.02
CA ASP A 84 22.33 -32.92 -5.54
C ASP A 84 22.45 -33.12 -4.01
N TYR A 85 22.86 -32.10 -3.27
CA TYR A 85 23.04 -32.16 -1.83
C TYR A 85 21.71 -32.07 -1.08
N THR A 86 21.44 -32.98 -0.13
CA THR A 86 20.12 -33.08 0.49
C THR A 86 20.03 -32.38 1.85
N LEU A 87 18.79 -32.11 2.30
CA LEU A 87 18.53 -31.52 3.63
C LEU A 87 19.01 -32.45 4.77
N GLU A 88 18.90 -33.74 4.59
CA GLU A 88 19.38 -34.74 5.56
C GLU A 88 20.89 -34.62 5.76
N GLN A 89 21.64 -34.48 4.66
CA GLN A 89 23.10 -34.27 4.71
C GLN A 89 23.50 -32.96 5.36
N ILE A 90 22.70 -31.89 5.16
CA ILE A 90 22.89 -30.61 5.88
C ILE A 90 22.63 -30.81 7.37
N SER A 91 21.56 -31.53 7.73
CA SER A 91 21.21 -31.81 9.14
C SER A 91 22.31 -32.58 9.86
N GLU A 92 22.88 -33.59 9.21
CA GLU A 92 23.98 -34.39 9.77
C GLU A 92 25.25 -33.56 10.01
N GLN A 93 25.57 -32.62 9.13
CA GLN A 93 26.84 -31.86 9.21
C GLN A 93 26.75 -30.56 9.98
N PHE A 94 25.59 -29.87 9.94
CA PHE A 94 25.40 -28.53 10.49
C PHE A 94 24.28 -28.46 11.52
N GLY A 95 23.57 -29.57 11.76
CA GLY A 95 22.48 -29.64 12.71
C GLY A 95 21.10 -29.28 12.13
N GLU A 96 20.08 -29.72 12.85
CA GLU A 96 18.66 -29.57 12.45
C GLU A 96 18.23 -28.10 12.28
N SER A 97 18.79 -27.20 13.08
CA SER A 97 18.48 -25.75 12.99
C SER A 97 18.84 -25.19 11.62
N VAL A 98 20.05 -25.47 11.11
CA VAL A 98 20.50 -25.01 9.79
C VAL A 98 19.67 -25.65 8.68
N ALA A 99 19.40 -26.96 8.76
CA ALA A 99 18.59 -27.68 7.79
C ALA A 99 17.15 -27.09 7.69
N ASN A 100 16.53 -26.78 8.84
CA ASN A 100 15.21 -26.15 8.89
C ASN A 100 15.20 -24.74 8.29
N LEU A 101 16.23 -23.92 8.55
CA LEU A 101 16.37 -22.61 7.96
C LEU A 101 16.58 -22.69 6.43
N VAL A 102 17.45 -23.57 5.94
CA VAL A 102 17.65 -23.80 4.49
C VAL A 102 16.34 -24.22 3.84
N ASN A 103 15.63 -25.20 4.40
CA ASN A 103 14.33 -25.64 3.92
C ASN A 103 13.30 -24.50 3.88
N GLY A 104 13.28 -23.64 4.91
CA GLY A 104 12.43 -22.46 4.97
C GLY A 104 12.70 -21.48 3.82
N VAL A 105 13.98 -21.21 3.52
CA VAL A 105 14.40 -20.33 2.42
C VAL A 105 14.06 -20.93 1.07
N THR A 106 14.32 -22.24 0.86
CA THR A 106 14.08 -22.99 -0.39
C THR A 106 12.60 -23.13 -0.72
N LYS A 107 11.72 -23.41 0.28
CA LYS A 107 10.27 -23.50 0.09
C LYS A 107 9.65 -22.22 -0.48
N ILE A 108 10.27 -21.08 -0.24
CA ILE A 108 9.82 -19.78 -0.79
C ILE A 108 10.07 -19.71 -2.30
N THR A 109 11.12 -20.36 -2.80
CA THR A 109 11.59 -20.25 -4.20
C THR A 109 10.90 -21.25 -5.15
N THR A 110 10.43 -22.41 -4.67
CA THR A 110 10.00 -23.57 -5.47
C THR A 110 8.57 -23.54 -6.03
N LEU A 111 8.06 -22.41 -6.53
CA LEU A 111 6.75 -22.38 -7.18
C LEU A 111 6.87 -22.32 -8.71
N LYS A 112 6.82 -23.50 -9.38
CA LYS A 112 6.86 -23.56 -10.85
C LYS A 112 5.46 -23.74 -11.51
N ASN A 113 4.40 -24.07 -10.75
CA ASN A 113 3.09 -24.47 -11.33
C ASN A 113 1.92 -23.68 -10.76
N SER A 114 1.62 -22.52 -11.33
CA SER A 114 0.38 -21.78 -11.04
C SER A 114 -0.25 -21.24 -12.33
N PRO A 115 -1.58 -21.20 -12.45
CA PRO A 115 -2.27 -20.90 -13.72
C PRO A 115 -2.07 -19.47 -14.23
N THR A 116 -1.71 -18.51 -13.37
CA THR A 116 -1.38 -17.14 -13.80
C THR A 116 -0.14 -16.59 -13.10
N LYS A 117 0.60 -15.65 -13.77
CA LYS A 117 1.77 -14.98 -13.19
C LYS A 117 1.45 -14.15 -11.94
N SER A 118 0.21 -13.69 -11.79
CA SER A 118 -0.25 -12.91 -10.65
C SER A 118 -0.50 -13.79 -9.42
N ASP A 119 -1.06 -14.98 -9.62
CA ASP A 119 -1.35 -15.94 -8.57
C ASP A 119 -0.05 -16.58 -8.04
N LEU A 120 0.92 -16.82 -8.95
CA LEU A 120 2.26 -17.28 -8.58
C LEU A 120 2.95 -16.31 -7.60
N LYS A 121 2.87 -15.00 -7.90
CA LYS A 121 3.46 -13.95 -7.05
C LYS A 121 2.78 -13.91 -5.67
N ALA A 122 1.45 -13.97 -5.65
CA ALA A 122 0.67 -13.95 -4.42
C ALA A 122 0.97 -15.17 -3.54
N GLU A 123 1.07 -16.35 -4.13
CA GLU A 123 1.38 -17.58 -3.43
C GLU A 123 2.82 -17.63 -2.91
N THR A 124 3.79 -17.14 -3.69
CA THR A 124 5.20 -17.00 -3.23
C THR A 124 5.28 -16.14 -1.97
N ILE A 125 4.59 -15.00 -1.97
CA ILE A 125 4.57 -14.09 -0.81
C ILE A 125 3.86 -14.72 0.37
N ARG A 126 2.76 -15.43 0.13
CA ARG A 126 2.07 -16.17 1.18
C ARG A 126 3.00 -17.18 1.85
N LYS A 127 3.70 -18.02 1.08
CA LYS A 127 4.66 -18.98 1.61
C LYS A 127 5.82 -18.32 2.36
N MET A 128 6.33 -17.21 1.84
CA MET A 128 7.37 -16.44 2.51
C MET A 128 6.93 -15.96 3.90
N LEU A 129 5.71 -15.44 4.00
CA LEU A 129 5.16 -14.97 5.26
C LEU A 129 4.84 -16.11 6.21
N LEU A 130 4.45 -17.28 5.70
CA LEU A 130 4.26 -18.49 6.48
C LEU A 130 5.57 -18.98 7.10
N ALA A 131 6.61 -19.10 6.29
CA ALA A 131 7.94 -19.48 6.76
C ALA A 131 8.47 -18.48 7.83
N MET A 132 8.18 -17.19 7.67
CA MET A 132 8.53 -16.16 8.64
C MET A 132 7.78 -16.30 9.98
N ILE A 133 6.53 -16.78 9.95
CA ILE A 133 5.76 -17.04 11.18
C ILE A 133 6.35 -18.23 11.95
N GLU A 134 6.89 -19.22 11.24
CA GLU A 134 7.58 -20.37 11.83
C GLU A 134 8.93 -19.95 12.42
N ASP A 135 9.75 -19.26 11.63
CA ASP A 135 11.05 -18.72 12.08
C ASP A 135 11.39 -17.41 11.34
N ILE A 136 11.47 -16.32 12.09
CA ILE A 136 11.75 -14.98 11.55
C ILE A 136 13.15 -14.89 10.90
N ARG A 137 14.09 -15.77 11.27
CA ARG A 137 15.44 -15.80 10.69
C ARG A 137 15.41 -16.08 9.19
N VAL A 138 14.45 -16.89 8.73
CA VAL A 138 14.25 -17.19 7.30
C VAL A 138 14.08 -15.93 6.46
N ILE A 139 13.29 -14.96 6.93
CA ILE A 139 13.07 -13.72 6.18
C ILE A 139 14.28 -12.80 6.20
N ILE A 140 15.06 -12.76 7.29
CA ILE A 140 16.28 -11.96 7.36
C ILE A 140 17.29 -12.47 6.33
N ILE A 141 17.46 -13.79 6.23
CA ILE A 141 18.32 -14.44 5.24
C ILE A 141 17.79 -14.10 3.82
N LYS A 142 16.49 -14.26 3.58
CA LYS A 142 15.88 -13.95 2.26
C LYS A 142 15.96 -12.49 1.86
N LEU A 143 15.89 -11.55 2.81
CA LEU A 143 16.11 -10.14 2.54
C LEU A 143 17.58 -9.85 2.19
N SER A 144 18.54 -10.53 2.83
CA SER A 144 19.97 -10.43 2.52
C SER A 144 20.28 -11.00 1.14
N ASP A 145 19.70 -12.17 0.78
CA ASP A 145 19.71 -12.72 -0.57
C ASP A 145 19.16 -11.71 -1.58
N LYS A 146 18.01 -11.09 -1.28
CA LYS A 146 17.39 -10.11 -2.18
C LYS A 146 18.25 -8.88 -2.39
N VAL A 147 19.00 -8.39 -1.39
CA VAL A 147 19.96 -7.28 -1.54
C VAL A 147 21.01 -7.63 -2.58
N HIS A 148 21.63 -8.82 -2.48
CA HIS A 148 22.65 -9.23 -3.45
C HIS A 148 22.05 -9.44 -4.85
N ASN A 149 20.88 -10.07 -4.95
CA ASN A 149 20.19 -10.22 -6.23
C ASN A 149 19.85 -8.87 -6.88
N MET A 150 19.52 -7.86 -6.09
CA MET A 150 19.28 -6.50 -6.59
C MET A 150 20.58 -5.81 -7.02
N SER A 151 21.71 -6.05 -6.37
CA SER A 151 23.01 -5.46 -6.75
C SER A 151 23.53 -5.99 -8.10
N THR A 152 23.16 -7.22 -8.45
CA THR A 152 23.52 -7.86 -9.74
C THR A 152 22.41 -7.78 -10.78
N LEU A 153 21.38 -6.96 -10.57
CA LEU A 153 20.19 -6.90 -11.42
C LEU A 153 20.47 -6.36 -12.84
N CYS A 154 21.56 -5.61 -13.01
CA CYS A 154 21.97 -5.07 -14.32
C CYS A 154 22.33 -6.14 -15.38
N TYR A 155 22.60 -7.37 -14.97
CA TYR A 155 22.96 -8.48 -15.86
C TYR A 155 21.75 -9.26 -16.44
N VAL A 156 20.51 -8.88 -16.11
CA VAL A 156 19.30 -9.48 -16.67
C VAL A 156 18.57 -8.51 -17.59
N SER A 157 17.58 -9.01 -18.37
CA SER A 157 16.81 -8.18 -19.30
C SER A 157 16.12 -6.99 -18.61
N GLU A 158 15.99 -5.87 -19.30
CA GLU A 158 15.41 -4.62 -18.78
C GLU A 158 13.98 -4.83 -18.24
N GLU A 159 13.18 -5.67 -18.91
CA GLU A 159 11.83 -6.01 -18.45
C GLU A 159 11.87 -6.72 -17.08
N LYS A 160 12.77 -7.69 -16.92
CA LYS A 160 12.98 -8.39 -15.65
C LYS A 160 13.51 -7.45 -14.58
N GLN A 161 14.42 -6.54 -14.91
CA GLN A 161 14.93 -5.52 -14.00
C GLN A 161 13.78 -4.66 -13.45
N LYS A 162 12.97 -4.06 -14.34
CA LYS A 162 11.83 -3.19 -13.94
C LYS A 162 10.80 -3.93 -13.09
N ARG A 163 10.49 -5.18 -13.45
CA ARG A 163 9.55 -6.01 -12.68
C ARG A 163 10.08 -6.32 -11.29
N THR A 164 11.32 -6.79 -11.18
CA THR A 164 11.95 -7.15 -9.90
C THR A 164 12.12 -5.93 -8.99
N ALA A 165 12.52 -4.78 -9.54
CA ALA A 165 12.66 -3.55 -8.77
C ALA A 165 11.32 -3.01 -8.24
N LYS A 166 10.24 -3.09 -9.03
CA LYS A 166 8.89 -2.74 -8.55
C LYS A 166 8.44 -3.65 -7.41
N GLU A 167 8.64 -4.97 -7.56
CA GLU A 167 8.33 -5.94 -6.52
C GLU A 167 9.12 -5.66 -5.24
N CYS A 168 10.40 -5.33 -5.37
CA CYS A 168 11.26 -4.98 -4.25
C CYS A 168 10.71 -3.78 -3.47
N LEU A 169 10.30 -2.71 -4.14
CA LEU A 169 9.70 -1.53 -3.50
C LEU A 169 8.31 -1.77 -2.90
N GLU A 170 7.54 -2.68 -3.49
CA GLU A 170 6.18 -2.96 -3.02
C GLU A 170 6.15 -3.89 -1.80
N ILE A 171 7.15 -4.78 -1.64
CA ILE A 171 7.11 -5.88 -0.67
C ILE A 171 8.36 -5.92 0.21
N TYR A 172 9.53 -6.16 -0.38
CA TYR A 172 10.74 -6.47 0.39
C TYR A 172 11.26 -5.27 1.19
N ALA A 173 11.30 -4.08 0.59
CA ALA A 173 11.74 -2.87 1.28
C ALA A 173 10.78 -2.43 2.41
N PRO A 174 9.44 -2.42 2.23
CA PRO A 174 8.50 -2.22 3.33
C PRO A 174 8.60 -3.28 4.42
N LEU A 175 8.79 -4.55 4.07
CA LEU A 175 8.95 -5.64 5.03
C LEU A 175 10.23 -5.47 5.87
N ALA A 176 11.36 -5.15 5.22
CA ALA A 176 12.59 -4.79 5.93
C ALA A 176 12.37 -3.60 6.88
N GLY A 177 11.55 -2.61 6.46
CA GLY A 177 11.17 -1.47 7.31
C GLY A 177 10.33 -1.86 8.53
N LYS A 178 9.40 -2.82 8.40
CA LYS A 178 8.60 -3.35 9.52
C LYS A 178 9.46 -4.15 10.52
N LEU A 179 10.45 -4.86 10.02
CA LEU A 179 11.42 -5.60 10.84
C LEU A 179 12.51 -4.69 11.45
N GLY A 180 12.49 -3.38 11.16
CA GLY A 180 13.49 -2.43 11.64
C GLY A 180 14.86 -2.55 10.96
N LEU A 181 15.00 -3.37 9.91
CA LEU A 181 16.24 -3.59 9.16
C LEU A 181 16.58 -2.38 8.28
N GLY A 182 17.01 -1.27 8.91
CA GLY A 182 17.18 0.03 8.28
C GLY A 182 18.20 0.03 7.15
N VAL A 183 19.31 -0.69 7.31
CA VAL A 183 20.37 -0.82 6.29
C VAL A 183 19.85 -1.57 5.06
N ILE A 184 19.25 -2.76 5.26
CA ILE A 184 18.69 -3.56 4.17
C ILE A 184 17.60 -2.78 3.42
N LYS A 185 16.68 -2.13 4.16
CA LYS A 185 15.65 -1.30 3.55
C LYS A 185 16.22 -0.25 2.62
N SER A 186 17.19 0.53 3.09
CA SER A 186 17.79 1.61 2.29
C SER A 186 18.54 1.09 1.06
N GLN A 187 19.24 -0.02 1.18
CA GLN A 187 19.90 -0.67 0.04
C GLN A 187 18.89 -1.16 -1.01
N LEU A 188 17.84 -1.85 -0.59
CA LEU A 188 16.78 -2.32 -1.48
C LEU A 188 16.06 -1.16 -2.19
N GLU A 189 15.78 -0.06 -1.47
CA GLU A 189 15.16 1.14 -2.03
C GLU A 189 16.06 1.84 -3.05
N ASP A 190 17.36 2.00 -2.75
CA ASP A 190 18.31 2.67 -3.65
C ASP A 190 18.60 1.86 -4.91
N LEU A 191 18.84 0.55 -4.78
CA LEU A 191 19.04 -0.36 -5.91
C LEU A 191 17.79 -0.43 -6.81
N SER A 192 16.60 -0.37 -6.20
CA SER A 192 15.35 -0.32 -6.97
C SER A 192 15.18 1.00 -7.71
N LEU A 193 15.55 2.14 -7.11
CA LEU A 193 15.55 3.45 -7.77
C LEU A 193 16.53 3.46 -8.95
N GLN A 194 17.73 2.92 -8.74
CA GLN A 194 18.74 2.79 -9.78
C GLN A 194 18.22 2.01 -11.00
N ALA A 195 17.55 0.87 -10.76
CA ALA A 195 16.99 0.05 -11.84
C ALA A 195 15.78 0.69 -12.54
N LEU A 196 14.92 1.42 -11.81
CA LEU A 196 13.70 2.01 -12.35
C LEU A 196 13.91 3.39 -12.98
N LYS A 197 14.83 4.19 -12.45
CA LYS A 197 15.08 5.58 -12.83
C LYS A 197 16.58 5.91 -12.72
N PRO A 198 17.45 5.30 -13.55
CA PRO A 198 18.89 5.43 -13.44
C PRO A 198 19.35 6.89 -13.49
N HIS A 199 18.83 7.69 -14.42
CA HIS A 199 19.21 9.10 -14.55
C HIS A 199 18.93 9.91 -13.28
N ILE A 200 17.77 9.70 -12.64
CA ILE A 200 17.42 10.41 -11.39
C ILE A 200 18.31 9.93 -10.24
N TYR A 201 18.61 8.64 -10.20
CA TYR A 201 19.53 8.09 -9.20
C TYR A 201 20.91 8.70 -9.31
N GLU A 202 21.48 8.73 -10.54
CA GLU A 202 22.79 9.33 -10.81
C GLU A 202 22.84 10.83 -10.50
N GLU A 203 21.79 11.57 -10.88
CA GLU A 203 21.64 12.99 -10.56
C GLU A 203 21.70 13.23 -9.04
N ILE A 204 20.92 12.46 -8.26
CA ILE A 204 20.92 12.57 -6.79
C ILE A 204 22.27 12.22 -6.20
N ILE A 205 22.92 11.14 -6.66
CA ILE A 205 24.23 10.71 -6.15
C ILE A 205 25.31 11.75 -6.47
N ASN A 206 25.35 12.26 -7.69
CA ASN A 206 26.34 13.26 -8.09
C ASN A 206 26.15 14.57 -7.33
N PHE A 207 24.91 15.03 -7.19
CA PHE A 207 24.58 16.20 -6.39
C PHE A 207 24.96 16.01 -4.91
N SER A 208 24.66 14.83 -4.35
CA SER A 208 25.05 14.51 -2.98
C SER A 208 26.59 14.57 -2.83
N LYS A 209 27.35 13.91 -3.68
CA LYS A 209 28.81 13.93 -3.63
C LYS A 209 29.40 15.35 -3.75
N GLN A 210 28.84 16.17 -4.66
CA GLN A 210 29.26 17.56 -4.81
C GLN A 210 29.00 18.38 -3.55
N ARG A 211 27.79 18.31 -3.01
CA ARG A 211 27.41 19.00 -1.77
C ARG A 211 28.21 18.53 -0.56
N GLU A 212 28.56 17.25 -0.49
CA GLU A 212 29.43 16.71 0.57
C GLU A 212 30.80 17.40 0.54
N LYS A 213 31.42 17.51 -0.63
CA LYS A 213 32.70 18.21 -0.79
C LYS A 213 32.61 19.68 -0.36
N GLU A 214 31.53 20.38 -0.80
CA GLU A 214 31.31 21.80 -0.46
C GLU A 214 31.10 22.01 1.04
N LYS A 215 30.44 21.09 1.74
CA LYS A 215 30.08 21.23 3.16
C LYS A 215 31.06 20.54 4.11
N LYS A 216 32.03 19.79 3.60
CA LYS A 216 32.99 19.03 4.43
C LYS A 216 33.66 19.87 5.50
N GLY A 217 34.11 21.08 5.15
CA GLY A 217 34.74 22.01 6.10
C GLY A 217 33.78 22.49 7.19
N GLN A 218 32.53 22.80 6.83
CA GLN A 218 31.50 23.24 7.79
C GLN A 218 31.12 22.12 8.76
N ILE A 219 30.95 20.89 8.23
CA ILE A 219 30.63 19.72 9.06
C ILE A 219 31.79 19.41 10.02
N ALA A 220 33.02 19.51 9.55
CA ALA A 220 34.21 19.32 10.41
C ALA A 220 34.29 20.35 11.53
N GLU A 221 34.01 21.65 11.25
CA GLU A 221 33.97 22.70 12.27
C GLU A 221 32.88 22.45 13.32
N VAL A 222 31.65 22.07 12.86
CA VAL A 222 30.55 21.73 13.75
C VAL A 222 30.90 20.51 14.62
N THR A 223 31.49 19.49 14.02
CA THR A 223 31.91 18.27 14.72
C THR A 223 32.97 18.63 15.79
N LYS A 224 33.94 19.47 15.46
CA LYS A 224 34.98 19.93 16.42
C LYS A 224 34.36 20.69 17.60
N LYS A 225 33.42 21.61 17.35
CA LYS A 225 32.72 22.35 18.43
C LYS A 225 31.93 21.41 19.34
N LEU A 226 31.24 20.42 18.75
CA LEU A 226 30.50 19.39 19.50
C LEU A 226 31.46 18.55 20.34
N GLN A 227 32.57 18.05 19.77
CA GLN A 227 33.57 17.26 20.47
C GLN A 227 34.10 17.99 21.69
N GLN A 228 34.55 19.24 21.52
CA GLN A 228 35.07 20.08 22.64
C GLN A 228 34.06 20.27 23.78
N LYS A 229 32.74 20.38 23.43
CA LYS A 229 31.69 20.54 24.44
C LYS A 229 31.38 19.23 25.16
N LEU A 230 31.36 18.10 24.43
CA LEU A 230 31.10 16.76 24.98
C LEU A 230 32.26 16.26 25.85
N GLU A 231 33.50 16.52 25.44
CA GLU A 231 34.71 16.21 26.21
C GLU A 231 34.76 16.98 27.54
N LYS A 232 34.42 18.29 27.53
CA LYS A 232 34.33 19.10 28.76
C LYS A 232 33.24 18.57 29.72
N ALA A 233 32.21 17.90 29.21
CA ALA A 233 31.16 17.28 30.00
C ALA A 233 31.49 15.84 30.42
N ASN A 234 32.68 15.34 30.08
CA ASN A 234 33.15 13.96 30.37
C ASN A 234 32.19 12.87 29.90
N LEU A 235 31.49 13.10 28.76
CA LEU A 235 30.56 12.13 28.16
C LEU A 235 31.32 11.19 27.21
N LYS A 236 30.94 9.90 27.23
CA LYS A 236 31.39 8.94 26.23
C LYS A 236 30.49 9.07 25.00
N TYR A 237 31.07 9.30 23.85
CA TYR A 237 30.32 9.52 22.61
C TYR A 237 31.06 9.00 21.38
N THR A 238 30.30 8.78 20.32
CA THR A 238 30.80 8.57 18.95
C THR A 238 30.03 9.50 18.00
N ILE A 239 30.76 10.26 17.16
CA ILE A 239 30.15 11.12 16.15
C ILE A 239 30.36 10.50 14.77
N LYS A 240 29.27 10.26 14.02
CA LYS A 240 29.30 9.78 12.63
C LYS A 240 28.62 10.81 11.73
N SER A 241 29.21 11.11 10.57
CA SER A 241 28.48 11.82 9.52
C SER A 241 27.46 10.88 8.85
N ARG A 242 26.33 11.43 8.42
CA ARG A 242 25.28 10.69 7.74
C ARG A 242 24.86 11.39 6.47
N THR A 243 24.92 10.69 5.36
CA THR A 243 24.33 11.11 4.10
C THR A 243 22.99 10.38 3.92
N LYS A 244 21.98 11.09 3.46
CA LYS A 244 20.66 10.52 3.21
C LYS A 244 20.70 9.69 1.93
N HIS A 245 20.12 8.48 1.95
CA HIS A 245 20.10 7.61 0.80
C HIS A 245 19.20 8.16 -0.34
N ALA A 246 19.53 7.81 -1.58
CA ALA A 246 18.98 8.42 -2.79
C ALA A 246 17.45 8.30 -2.90
N TYR A 247 16.88 7.15 -2.57
CA TYR A 247 15.43 6.94 -2.62
C TYR A 247 14.67 7.82 -1.62
N SER A 248 15.23 8.08 -0.43
CA SER A 248 14.63 9.02 0.52
C SER A 248 14.61 10.46 0.00
N VAL A 249 15.65 10.86 -0.73
CA VAL A 249 15.73 12.18 -1.40
C VAL A 249 14.66 12.24 -2.50
N TYR A 250 14.63 11.25 -3.39
CA TYR A 250 13.63 11.12 -4.46
C TYR A 250 12.19 11.20 -3.94
N ASN A 251 11.87 10.48 -2.86
CA ASN A 251 10.53 10.51 -2.26
C ASN A 251 10.17 11.88 -1.70
N LYS A 252 11.13 12.61 -1.13
CA LYS A 252 10.90 13.99 -0.68
C LYS A 252 10.65 14.94 -1.84
N MET A 253 11.44 14.83 -2.92
CA MET A 253 11.22 15.62 -4.14
C MET A 253 9.80 15.41 -4.67
N ARG A 254 9.39 14.15 -4.80
CA ARG A 254 8.05 13.79 -5.30
C ARG A 254 6.91 14.23 -4.39
N LYS A 255 7.04 14.01 -3.07
CA LYS A 255 5.96 14.29 -2.10
C LYS A 255 5.69 15.78 -1.93
N PHE A 256 6.72 16.60 -2.02
CA PHE A 256 6.63 18.05 -1.78
C PHE A 256 6.79 18.87 -3.07
N ASN A 257 6.83 18.23 -4.23
CA ASN A 257 7.09 18.83 -5.54
C ASN A 257 8.30 19.80 -5.50
N LYS A 258 9.40 19.36 -4.89
CA LYS A 258 10.63 20.15 -4.70
C LYS A 258 11.67 19.77 -5.72
N LYS A 259 12.47 20.76 -6.13
CA LYS A 259 13.70 20.51 -6.87
C LYS A 259 14.76 19.92 -5.94
N LEU A 260 15.77 19.30 -6.52
CA LEU A 260 16.87 18.66 -5.76
C LEU A 260 17.63 19.69 -4.90
N GLU A 261 17.81 20.91 -5.42
CA GLU A 261 18.49 22.02 -4.72
C GLU A 261 17.75 22.47 -3.45
N ASP A 262 16.43 22.27 -3.38
CA ASP A 262 15.59 22.65 -2.25
C ASP A 262 15.54 21.60 -1.12
N VAL A 263 16.27 20.49 -1.27
CA VAL A 263 16.37 19.46 -0.23
C VAL A 263 17.53 19.79 0.69
N PHE A 264 17.24 20.51 1.78
CA PHE A 264 18.27 21.02 2.73
C PHE A 264 18.84 19.96 3.68
N ASP A 265 18.17 18.82 3.90
CA ASP A 265 18.52 17.80 4.89
C ASP A 265 19.21 16.58 4.28
N LEU A 266 20.10 16.81 3.30
CA LEU A 266 20.91 15.75 2.66
C LEU A 266 21.97 15.20 3.61
N TYR A 267 22.48 16.03 4.50
CA TYR A 267 23.56 15.71 5.44
C TYR A 267 23.08 15.88 6.85
N GLY A 268 23.58 15.03 7.71
CA GLY A 268 23.34 15.07 9.13
C GLY A 268 24.54 14.58 9.92
N ILE A 269 24.51 14.83 11.20
CA ILE A 269 25.44 14.29 12.19
C ILE A 269 24.64 13.34 13.08
N ARG A 270 25.22 12.17 13.35
CA ARG A 270 24.72 11.22 14.32
C ARG A 270 25.64 11.23 15.52
N ILE A 271 25.11 11.48 16.70
CA ILE A 271 25.81 11.40 17.97
C ILE A 271 25.27 10.19 18.72
N ILE A 272 26.17 9.27 19.06
CA ILE A 272 25.87 8.03 19.76
C ILE A 272 26.42 8.16 21.18
N THR A 273 25.58 7.92 22.19
CA THR A 273 25.90 8.04 23.62
C THR A 273 25.69 6.70 24.33
N GLN A 274 25.98 6.65 25.64
CA GLN A 274 25.80 5.41 26.42
C GLN A 274 24.37 5.28 26.98
N THR A 275 23.83 6.34 27.54
CA THR A 275 22.54 6.30 28.23
C THR A 275 21.50 7.23 27.59
N VAL A 276 20.25 7.07 27.98
CA VAL A 276 19.13 7.93 27.54
C VAL A 276 19.29 9.34 28.09
N GLU A 277 19.73 9.45 29.35
CA GLU A 277 20.01 10.70 30.02
C GLU A 277 21.10 11.50 29.28
N ASP A 278 22.17 10.82 28.82
CA ASP A 278 23.18 11.43 27.97
C ASP A 278 22.61 11.96 26.66
N CYS A 279 21.65 11.26 26.06
CA CYS A 279 20.99 11.75 24.85
C CYS A 279 20.32 13.11 25.06
N TYR A 280 19.59 13.29 26.17
CA TYR A 280 18.92 14.55 26.48
C TYR A 280 19.93 15.62 26.90
N ALA A 281 21.00 15.27 27.62
CA ALA A 281 22.07 16.19 27.95
C ALA A 281 22.78 16.72 26.69
N VAL A 282 23.12 15.83 25.75
CA VAL A 282 23.71 16.18 24.45
C VAL A 282 22.75 17.06 23.64
N PHE A 283 21.47 16.78 23.66
CA PHE A 283 20.47 17.61 23.01
C PHE A 283 20.47 19.05 23.52
N GLY A 284 20.53 19.27 24.84
CA GLY A 284 20.65 20.58 25.46
C GLY A 284 21.94 21.28 25.05
N MET A 285 23.08 20.55 25.01
CA MET A 285 24.37 21.08 24.57
C MET A 285 24.35 21.52 23.10
N VAL A 286 23.73 20.73 22.21
CA VAL A 286 23.57 21.09 20.80
C VAL A 286 22.82 22.41 20.66
N HIS A 287 21.71 22.58 21.38
CA HIS A 287 20.89 23.81 21.35
C HIS A 287 21.55 25.00 22.03
N SER A 288 22.51 24.76 22.94
CA SER A 288 23.35 25.84 23.52
C SER A 288 24.41 26.36 22.56
N LEU A 289 24.85 25.52 21.59
CA LEU A 289 25.87 25.86 20.60
C LEU A 289 25.31 26.43 19.31
N PHE A 290 24.10 25.96 18.92
CA PHE A 290 23.51 26.27 17.63
C PHE A 290 22.01 26.58 17.79
N GLN A 291 21.52 27.55 17.02
CA GLN A 291 20.12 27.94 17.05
C GLN A 291 19.23 26.85 16.40
N PRO A 292 18.23 26.29 17.12
CA PRO A 292 17.33 25.30 16.56
C PRO A 292 16.35 25.93 15.56
N VAL A 293 16.00 25.15 14.53
CA VAL A 293 14.94 25.52 13.58
C VAL A 293 13.59 25.17 14.20
N PRO A 294 12.67 26.15 14.37
CA PRO A 294 11.35 25.91 14.98
C PRO A 294 10.56 24.81 14.28
N GLY A 295 9.89 23.95 15.06
CA GLY A 295 9.06 22.85 14.56
C GLY A 295 9.84 21.68 13.92
N ARG A 296 11.17 21.65 14.03
CA ARG A 296 12.02 20.58 13.48
C ARG A 296 12.56 19.61 14.54
N PHE A 297 12.16 19.77 15.78
CA PHE A 297 12.45 18.79 16.84
C PHE A 297 11.46 17.61 16.79
N LYS A 298 11.99 16.40 16.98
CA LYS A 298 11.21 15.17 17.11
C LYS A 298 11.84 14.27 18.15
N ASP A 299 11.05 13.91 19.14
CA ASP A 299 11.45 12.96 20.18
C ASP A 299 10.85 11.59 19.88
N TYR A 300 11.69 10.73 19.30
CA TYR A 300 11.36 9.32 19.08
C TYR A 300 11.90 8.41 20.19
N ILE A 301 12.51 8.95 21.26
CA ILE A 301 12.83 8.19 22.47
C ILE A 301 11.58 8.08 23.33
N ALA A 302 10.94 9.22 23.62
CA ALA A 302 9.68 9.25 24.35
C ALA A 302 8.51 8.65 23.55
N ASN A 303 8.48 8.87 22.23
CA ASN A 303 7.43 8.38 21.33
C ASN A 303 8.02 7.58 20.17
N PRO A 304 8.40 6.30 20.39
CA PRO A 304 9.00 5.45 19.37
C PRO A 304 8.09 5.27 18.15
N LYS A 305 8.70 5.07 16.97
CA LYS A 305 7.93 4.68 15.78
C LYS A 305 7.40 3.24 15.95
N SER A 306 6.40 2.89 15.14
CA SER A 306 5.78 1.55 15.15
C SER A 306 6.72 0.38 14.88
N ASN A 307 7.88 0.65 14.26
CA ASN A 307 8.94 -0.32 14.02
C ASN A 307 10.04 -0.31 15.09
N GLY A 308 9.77 0.29 16.27
CA GLY A 308 10.73 0.36 17.37
C GLY A 308 11.83 1.42 17.22
N TYR A 309 11.85 2.21 16.15
CA TYR A 309 12.85 3.25 15.93
C TYR A 309 12.85 4.30 17.05
N LYS A 310 14.02 4.52 17.69
CA LYS A 310 14.24 5.49 18.76
C LYS A 310 15.41 6.43 18.41
N SER A 311 15.24 7.73 18.56
CA SER A 311 16.28 8.76 18.40
C SER A 311 15.71 10.13 18.71
N LEU A 312 16.51 11.07 19.21
CA LEU A 312 16.18 12.50 19.18
C LEU A 312 16.61 13.07 17.83
N HIS A 313 15.76 13.84 17.18
CA HIS A 313 16.09 14.55 15.94
C HIS A 313 15.91 16.03 16.14
N THR A 314 16.90 16.81 15.81
CA THR A 314 16.81 18.26 15.75
C THR A 314 17.49 18.79 14.49
N THR A 315 17.02 19.92 13.99
CA THR A 315 17.66 20.65 12.90
C THR A 315 18.15 21.97 13.45
N VAL A 316 19.42 22.28 13.28
CA VAL A 316 20.04 23.50 13.78
C VAL A 316 20.68 24.30 12.65
N MET A 317 20.75 25.62 12.82
CA MET A 317 21.45 26.54 11.93
C MET A 317 22.91 26.58 12.28
N VAL A 318 23.79 26.13 11.39
CA VAL A 318 25.24 26.11 11.60
C VAL A 318 25.96 27.25 10.90
N ALA A 319 25.31 27.88 9.90
CA ALA A 319 25.75 29.10 9.23
C ALA A 319 24.54 29.86 8.69
N LYS A 320 24.73 31.13 8.21
CA LYS A 320 23.62 32.03 7.77
C LYS A 320 22.54 31.41 6.86
N ARG A 321 22.84 30.29 6.16
CA ARG A 321 21.87 29.59 5.27
C ARG A 321 22.03 28.06 5.30
N THR A 322 22.79 27.51 6.27
CA THR A 322 23.04 26.06 6.32
C THR A 322 22.36 25.45 7.54
N ALA A 323 21.31 24.69 7.29
CA ALA A 323 20.67 23.87 8.30
C ALA A 323 21.29 22.46 8.30
N LEU A 324 21.53 21.89 9.49
CA LEU A 324 22.07 20.56 9.68
C LEU A 324 21.15 19.75 10.58
N GLU A 325 20.78 18.53 10.16
CA GLU A 325 20.06 17.57 11.00
C GLU A 325 21.04 16.88 11.96
N ILE A 326 20.71 16.88 13.25
CA ILE A 326 21.46 16.16 14.28
C ILE A 326 20.55 15.09 14.86
N GLN A 327 21.02 13.84 14.83
CA GLN A 327 20.37 12.68 15.42
C GLN A 327 21.17 12.22 16.64
N ILE A 328 20.49 12.05 17.77
CA ILE A 328 21.11 11.65 19.03
C ILE A 328 20.41 10.39 19.51
N ARG A 329 21.18 9.36 19.87
CA ARG A 329 20.68 8.08 20.32
C ARG A 329 21.74 7.30 21.08
N THR A 330 21.33 6.30 21.84
CA THR A 330 22.29 5.40 22.51
C THR A 330 22.88 4.41 21.51
N TYR A 331 23.95 3.73 21.93
CA TYR A 331 24.56 2.64 21.13
C TYR A 331 23.53 1.54 20.84
N GLU A 332 22.75 1.12 21.85
CA GLU A 332 21.70 0.13 21.70
C GLU A 332 20.63 0.56 20.69
N MET A 333 20.18 1.82 20.79
CA MET A 333 19.23 2.40 19.81
C MET A 333 19.83 2.45 18.40
N ASP A 334 21.14 2.71 18.26
CA ASP A 334 21.81 2.72 16.95
C ASP A 334 21.78 1.34 16.32
N GLN A 335 22.11 0.29 17.09
CA GLN A 335 22.03 -1.10 16.63
C GLN A 335 20.60 -1.50 16.25
N MET A 336 19.63 -1.20 17.11
CA MET A 336 18.22 -1.48 16.85
C MET A 336 17.66 -0.76 15.62
N ASN A 337 18.10 0.49 15.39
CA ASN A 337 17.65 1.27 14.23
C ASN A 337 18.31 0.81 12.91
N GLU A 338 19.48 0.21 12.96
CA GLU A 338 20.22 -0.29 11.79
C GLU A 338 19.83 -1.72 11.44
N TYR A 339 19.74 -2.59 12.47
CA TYR A 339 19.58 -4.04 12.29
C TYR A 339 18.27 -4.61 12.86
N GLY A 340 17.45 -3.76 13.51
CA GLY A 340 16.09 -4.15 13.95
C GLY A 340 16.04 -5.43 14.74
N VAL A 341 15.15 -6.32 14.34
CA VAL A 341 14.99 -7.63 15.00
C VAL A 341 16.26 -8.48 14.98
N ALA A 342 17.16 -8.30 14.03
CA ALA A 342 18.44 -9.02 13.99
C ALA A 342 19.36 -8.66 15.15
N ALA A 343 19.30 -7.41 15.65
CA ALA A 343 20.09 -6.97 16.80
C ALA A 343 19.67 -7.66 18.12
N HIS A 344 18.42 -8.09 18.24
CA HIS A 344 17.94 -8.83 19.42
C HIS A 344 18.56 -10.22 19.56
N TRP A 345 18.89 -10.87 18.45
CA TRP A 345 19.49 -12.22 18.46
C TRP A 345 20.89 -12.24 19.10
N TYR A 346 21.63 -11.15 18.99
CA TYR A 346 22.98 -11.07 19.57
C TYR A 346 22.97 -10.87 21.09
N TYR A 347 21.99 -10.12 21.64
CA TYR A 347 22.02 -9.71 23.06
C TYR A 347 21.17 -10.55 24.01
N LYS A 348 20.20 -11.33 23.49
CA LYS A 348 19.25 -12.09 24.34
C LYS A 348 18.99 -13.49 23.77
N THR A 349 19.86 -14.43 24.13
CA THR A 349 19.54 -15.86 24.07
C THR A 349 18.46 -16.17 25.12
N GLY A 350 17.19 -16.25 24.72
CA GLY A 350 16.14 -16.81 25.58
C GLY A 350 14.78 -16.13 25.66
N GLU A 351 14.62 -14.88 25.25
CA GLU A 351 13.26 -14.28 25.20
C GLU A 351 12.65 -14.44 23.80
N LYS A 352 11.60 -15.24 23.73
CA LYS A 352 10.77 -15.42 22.54
C LYS A 352 10.22 -14.08 22.09
N ASN A 353 10.49 -13.73 20.82
CA ASN A 353 9.80 -12.73 19.99
C ASN A 353 9.33 -11.47 20.74
N GLY A 354 10.19 -10.44 20.80
CA GLY A 354 9.73 -9.10 21.19
C GLY A 354 8.47 -8.73 20.39
N ASP A 355 7.56 -8.05 21.02
CA ASP A 355 6.21 -7.60 20.62
C ASP A 355 5.97 -7.34 19.11
N LEU A 356 6.07 -8.36 18.26
CA LEU A 356 5.75 -8.28 16.84
C LEU A 356 4.25 -8.58 16.63
N LYS A 357 3.39 -7.75 17.23
CA LYS A 357 1.91 -7.87 17.13
C LYS A 357 1.40 -8.07 15.70
N TRP A 358 2.09 -7.49 14.74
CA TRP A 358 1.72 -7.66 13.33
C TRP A 358 1.99 -9.09 12.79
N LEU A 359 2.91 -9.88 13.41
CA LEU A 359 3.07 -11.30 13.10
C LEU A 359 1.88 -12.12 13.61
N GLU A 360 1.32 -11.76 14.76
CA GLU A 360 0.10 -12.39 15.25
C GLU A 360 -1.10 -12.05 14.34
N GLU A 361 -1.16 -10.81 13.85
CA GLU A 361 -2.17 -10.41 12.85
C GLU A 361 -2.04 -11.24 11.57
N LEU A 362 -0.81 -11.49 11.09
CA LEU A 362 -0.55 -12.39 9.95
C LEU A 362 -0.99 -13.82 10.22
N LYS A 363 -0.69 -14.35 11.43
CA LYS A 363 -1.09 -15.70 11.84
C LYS A 363 -2.61 -15.85 11.88
N ASN A 364 -3.31 -14.86 12.40
CA ASN A 364 -4.77 -14.84 12.46
C ASN A 364 -5.42 -14.76 11.06
N MET A 365 -4.78 -14.10 10.11
CA MET A 365 -5.26 -14.05 8.71
C MET A 365 -5.14 -15.39 7.97
N GLN A 366 -4.29 -16.32 8.45
CA GLN A 366 -4.18 -17.67 7.89
C GLN A 366 -5.44 -18.51 8.05
N THR A 367 -6.17 -18.32 9.13
CA THR A 367 -7.40 -19.08 9.43
C THR A 367 -8.57 -18.65 8.56
N GLU A 368 -8.42 -17.59 7.77
CA GLU A 368 -9.45 -17.09 6.85
C GLU A 368 -9.22 -17.66 5.45
N SER A 369 -10.25 -18.20 4.82
CA SER A 369 -10.22 -18.72 3.44
C SER A 369 -10.18 -17.57 2.42
N LEU A 370 -9.08 -16.79 2.42
CA LEU A 370 -8.82 -15.75 1.43
C LEU A 370 -8.19 -16.34 0.16
N SER A 371 -8.59 -15.86 -1.00
CA SER A 371 -7.85 -16.16 -2.23
C SER A 371 -6.42 -15.62 -2.15
N PRO A 372 -5.43 -16.21 -2.85
CA PRO A 372 -4.05 -15.73 -2.85
C PRO A 372 -3.92 -14.24 -3.22
N ALA A 373 -4.74 -13.76 -4.15
CA ALA A 373 -4.76 -12.36 -4.57
C ALA A 373 -5.31 -11.43 -3.47
N GLU A 374 -6.36 -11.81 -2.77
CA GLU A 374 -6.91 -11.05 -1.65
C GLU A 374 -5.94 -11.01 -0.46
N TYR A 375 -5.31 -12.14 -0.14
CA TYR A 375 -4.28 -12.22 0.89
C TYR A 375 -3.11 -11.29 0.59
N TYR A 376 -2.62 -11.29 -0.65
CA TYR A 376 -1.57 -10.37 -1.11
C TYR A 376 -1.96 -8.90 -0.96
N GLN A 377 -3.18 -8.52 -1.40
CA GLN A 377 -3.66 -7.15 -1.29
C GLN A 377 -3.78 -6.71 0.17
N THR A 378 -4.28 -7.58 1.04
CA THR A 378 -4.41 -7.31 2.47
C THR A 378 -3.06 -7.01 3.11
N ILE A 379 -2.06 -7.86 2.84
CA ILE A 379 -0.72 -7.68 3.38
C ILE A 379 -0.11 -6.37 2.89
N ARG A 380 -0.18 -6.08 1.59
CA ARG A 380 0.36 -4.87 1.01
C ARG A 380 -0.31 -3.61 1.55
N ASP A 381 -1.63 -3.64 1.71
CA ASP A 381 -2.41 -2.45 2.00
C ASP A 381 -2.57 -2.20 3.51
N ASP A 382 -2.60 -3.22 4.34
CA ASP A 382 -2.80 -3.08 5.78
C ASP A 382 -1.51 -3.28 6.60
N ILE A 383 -0.68 -4.26 6.24
CA ILE A 383 0.48 -4.65 7.05
C ILE A 383 1.75 -3.90 6.63
N LEU A 384 2.03 -3.82 5.33
CA LEU A 384 3.29 -3.23 4.84
C LEU A 384 3.28 -1.71 4.75
N ARG A 385 2.11 -1.05 4.88
CA ARG A 385 2.04 0.41 4.91
C ARG A 385 2.58 0.99 6.21
N GLU A 386 3.08 2.22 6.12
CA GLU A 386 3.39 3.02 7.31
C GLU A 386 2.12 3.22 8.14
N GLU A 387 2.27 3.31 9.43
CA GLU A 387 1.17 3.47 10.38
C GLU A 387 1.03 4.93 10.80
N ILE A 388 -0.21 5.31 11.06
CA ILE A 388 -0.57 6.58 11.65
C ILE A 388 -1.32 6.34 12.95
N TYR A 389 -1.15 7.25 13.90
CA TYR A 389 -1.93 7.29 15.15
C TYR A 389 -3.02 8.33 15.03
N VAL A 390 -4.25 7.92 15.29
CA VAL A 390 -5.45 8.75 15.22
C VAL A 390 -6.10 8.74 16.59
N PHE A 391 -6.61 9.87 17.02
CA PHE A 391 -7.18 10.04 18.35
C PHE A 391 -8.70 10.14 18.28
N SER A 392 -9.40 9.49 19.24
CA SER A 392 -10.80 9.80 19.50
C SER A 392 -10.91 11.15 20.26
N PRO A 393 -12.09 11.79 20.29
CA PRO A 393 -12.30 12.99 21.12
C PRO A 393 -12.08 12.75 22.61
N LYS A 394 -12.13 11.49 23.06
CA LYS A 394 -11.88 11.08 24.45
C LYS A 394 -10.39 10.88 24.76
N GLY A 395 -9.53 10.95 23.74
CA GLY A 395 -8.09 10.74 23.88
C GLY A 395 -7.64 9.31 23.62
N ASP A 396 -8.52 8.37 23.25
CA ASP A 396 -8.12 7.01 22.90
C ASP A 396 -7.28 7.02 21.62
N ILE A 397 -6.23 6.21 21.58
CA ILE A 397 -5.28 6.13 20.46
C ILE A 397 -5.60 4.92 19.60
N TYR A 398 -5.80 5.15 18.32
CA TYR A 398 -6.03 4.10 17.32
C TYR A 398 -4.91 4.08 16.30
N LYS A 399 -4.30 2.91 16.15
CA LYS A 399 -3.28 2.63 15.14
C LYS A 399 -3.95 2.23 13.84
N MET A 400 -3.62 2.92 12.73
CA MET A 400 -4.21 2.72 11.41
C MET A 400 -3.16 2.78 10.31
N PRO A 401 -3.36 2.11 9.16
CA PRO A 401 -2.45 2.22 8.03
C PRO A 401 -2.52 3.63 7.41
N GLN A 402 -1.40 4.12 6.90
CA GLN A 402 -1.34 5.39 6.19
C GLN A 402 -2.27 5.39 4.97
N GLY A 403 -3.12 6.42 4.87
CA GLY A 403 -4.15 6.53 3.83
C GLY A 403 -5.51 6.00 4.25
N ALA A 404 -5.65 5.43 5.45
CA ALA A 404 -6.95 5.08 6.03
C ALA A 404 -7.86 6.30 6.08
N THR A 405 -9.15 6.09 5.91
CA THR A 405 -10.16 7.14 5.81
C THR A 405 -10.92 7.32 7.13
N ALA A 406 -11.71 8.37 7.23
CA ALA A 406 -12.59 8.60 8.39
C ALA A 406 -13.60 7.45 8.55
N LEU A 407 -14.03 6.81 7.47
CA LEU A 407 -14.91 5.64 7.51
C LEU A 407 -14.18 4.39 8.01
N ASP A 408 -12.92 4.19 7.61
CA ASP A 408 -12.08 3.12 8.18
C ASP A 408 -11.94 3.26 9.69
N PHE A 409 -11.76 4.50 10.18
CA PHE A 409 -11.70 4.79 11.61
C PHE A 409 -13.00 4.42 12.34
N ALA A 410 -14.17 4.73 11.75
CA ALA A 410 -15.46 4.35 12.33
C ALA A 410 -15.56 2.83 12.54
N TYR A 411 -15.14 2.03 11.56
CA TYR A 411 -15.11 0.56 11.67
C TYR A 411 -14.02 0.04 12.60
N LYS A 412 -12.91 0.76 12.76
CA LYS A 412 -11.84 0.42 13.70
C LYS A 412 -12.26 0.62 15.14
N VAL A 413 -13.06 1.66 15.42
CA VAL A 413 -13.61 1.93 16.77
C VAL A 413 -14.60 0.83 17.15
N HIS A 414 -15.62 0.59 16.33
CA HIS A 414 -16.60 -0.46 16.55
C HIS A 414 -17.42 -0.72 15.29
N THR A 415 -17.77 -1.98 15.02
CA THR A 415 -18.57 -2.37 13.86
C THR A 415 -19.92 -1.60 13.77
N GLN A 416 -20.63 -1.46 14.88
CA GLN A 416 -21.89 -0.72 14.92
C GLN A 416 -21.73 0.79 14.68
N ILE A 417 -20.62 1.39 15.10
CA ILE A 417 -20.31 2.79 14.82
C ILE A 417 -20.03 2.93 13.31
N GLY A 418 -19.32 1.98 12.72
CA GLY A 418 -19.11 1.89 11.28
C GLY A 418 -20.43 1.78 10.52
N HIS A 419 -21.29 0.84 10.89
CA HIS A 419 -22.60 0.63 10.25
C HIS A 419 -23.51 1.86 10.35
N ARG A 420 -23.50 2.57 11.47
CA ARG A 420 -24.32 3.75 11.73
C ARG A 420 -23.65 5.07 11.35
N CYS A 421 -22.51 5.05 10.66
CA CYS A 421 -21.77 6.24 10.30
C CYS A 421 -22.55 7.13 9.32
N ARG A 422 -22.73 8.39 9.67
CA ARG A 422 -23.38 9.43 8.83
C ARG A 422 -22.43 10.49 8.34
N GLY A 423 -21.35 10.73 9.10
CA GLY A 423 -20.35 11.74 8.80
C GLY A 423 -19.18 11.65 9.77
N ALA A 424 -18.18 12.47 9.53
CA ALA A 424 -17.01 12.56 10.41
C ALA A 424 -16.55 14.02 10.54
N LYS A 425 -15.95 14.36 11.67
CA LYS A 425 -15.22 15.61 11.89
C LYS A 425 -13.75 15.30 12.15
N ILE A 426 -12.86 16.07 11.58
CA ILE A 426 -11.43 16.06 11.89
C ILE A 426 -11.07 17.41 12.50
N SER A 427 -10.55 17.39 13.73
CA SER A 427 -10.24 18.63 14.49
C SER A 427 -11.39 19.64 14.47
N GLY A 428 -12.63 19.16 14.74
CA GLY A 428 -13.85 19.97 14.79
C GLY A 428 -14.50 20.32 13.43
N LYS A 429 -13.84 20.07 12.29
CA LYS A 429 -14.37 20.39 10.95
C LYS A 429 -14.99 19.14 10.32
N ILE A 430 -16.20 19.28 9.76
CA ILE A 430 -16.87 18.20 9.00
C ILE A 430 -16.07 17.88 7.75
N VAL A 431 -15.86 16.59 7.50
CA VAL A 431 -15.11 16.08 6.35
C VAL A 431 -15.86 14.93 5.64
N PRO A 432 -15.61 14.72 4.34
CA PRO A 432 -16.12 13.55 3.63
C PRO A 432 -15.62 12.25 4.26
N LEU A 433 -16.44 11.19 4.26
CA LEU A 433 -16.08 9.88 4.84
C LEU A 433 -14.83 9.25 4.20
N GLY A 434 -14.60 9.47 2.91
CA GLY A 434 -13.42 9.01 2.18
C GLY A 434 -12.16 9.89 2.39
N LYS A 435 -12.19 10.89 3.28
CA LYS A 435 -11.02 11.73 3.56
C LYS A 435 -9.94 10.93 4.25
N ALA A 436 -8.74 10.89 3.65
CA ALA A 436 -7.57 10.24 4.24
C ALA A 436 -7.14 10.97 5.53
N LEU A 437 -6.88 10.19 6.57
CA LEU A 437 -6.45 10.65 7.88
C LEU A 437 -4.95 10.97 7.88
N LYS A 438 -4.56 11.91 8.74
CA LYS A 438 -3.16 12.27 9.00
C LYS A 438 -2.77 11.81 10.40
N ASN A 439 -1.48 11.55 10.59
CA ASN A 439 -0.94 11.23 11.91
C ASN A 439 -1.25 12.37 12.90
N GLY A 440 -1.73 12.02 14.09
CA GLY A 440 -2.12 12.98 15.12
C GLY A 440 -3.52 13.60 14.93
N ALA A 441 -4.31 13.14 13.95
CA ALA A 441 -5.65 13.68 13.74
C ALA A 441 -6.62 13.25 14.85
N ILE A 442 -7.42 14.19 15.37
CA ILE A 442 -8.54 13.92 16.27
C ILE A 442 -9.80 13.74 15.42
N VAL A 443 -10.39 12.54 15.46
CA VAL A 443 -11.52 12.15 14.60
C VAL A 443 -12.75 11.85 15.44
N GLU A 444 -13.83 12.57 15.18
CA GLU A 444 -15.16 12.35 15.75
C GLU A 444 -16.09 11.76 14.70
N ILE A 445 -16.73 10.62 15.02
CA ILE A 445 -17.69 9.98 14.12
C ILE A 445 -19.11 10.40 14.49
N ILE A 446 -19.85 10.86 13.49
CA ILE A 446 -21.26 11.24 13.62
C ILE A 446 -22.09 10.02 13.20
N THR A 447 -22.88 9.47 14.12
CA THR A 447 -23.76 8.33 13.87
C THR A 447 -25.23 8.75 13.75
N GLY A 448 -26.04 7.95 13.06
CA GLY A 448 -27.50 8.13 12.94
C GLY A 448 -28.23 6.82 13.21
N LYS A 449 -29.44 6.91 13.84
CA LYS A 449 -30.24 5.72 14.17
C LYS A 449 -30.64 4.92 12.91
N ASP A 450 -30.96 5.64 11.83
CA ASP A 450 -31.43 5.06 10.55
C ASP A 450 -30.32 4.92 9.51
N ALA A 451 -29.04 5.16 9.88
CA ALA A 451 -27.93 5.00 8.98
C ALA A 451 -27.54 3.52 8.85
N CYS A 452 -27.30 3.07 7.64
CA CYS A 452 -26.84 1.73 7.33
C CYS A 452 -25.69 1.79 6.31
N PRO A 453 -24.86 0.75 6.21
CA PRO A 453 -23.80 0.65 5.23
C PRO A 453 -24.33 0.76 3.79
N LYS A 454 -23.52 1.37 2.92
CA LYS A 454 -23.80 1.49 1.49
C LYS A 454 -22.73 0.73 0.72
N MET A 455 -23.11 0.10 -0.40
CA MET A 455 -22.14 -0.60 -1.27
C MET A 455 -21.03 0.33 -1.78
N GLU A 456 -21.35 1.60 -2.01
CA GLU A 456 -20.39 2.64 -2.40
C GLU A 456 -19.25 2.82 -1.37
N TRP A 457 -19.48 2.49 -0.11
CA TRP A 457 -18.48 2.60 0.95
C TRP A 457 -17.27 1.69 0.73
N LEU A 458 -17.44 0.57 0.00
CA LEU A 458 -16.35 -0.32 -0.39
C LEU A 458 -15.28 0.39 -1.22
N SER A 459 -15.64 1.43 -1.97
CA SER A 459 -14.70 2.25 -2.73
C SER A 459 -14.00 3.31 -1.86
N LEU A 460 -14.63 3.75 -0.78
CA LEU A 460 -14.13 4.78 0.12
C LEU A 460 -13.13 4.23 1.13
N VAL A 461 -13.41 3.04 1.68
CA VAL A 461 -12.56 2.42 2.69
C VAL A 461 -11.30 1.85 2.07
N LYS A 462 -10.21 1.91 2.84
CA LYS A 462 -8.87 1.43 2.44
C LYS A 462 -8.46 0.17 3.19
N THR A 463 -8.94 0.01 4.44
CA THR A 463 -8.59 -1.14 5.27
C THR A 463 -9.41 -2.38 4.89
N THR A 464 -8.79 -3.53 4.98
CA THR A 464 -9.44 -4.82 4.68
C THR A 464 -10.49 -5.16 5.72
N ASP A 465 -10.26 -4.82 6.99
CA ASP A 465 -11.23 -5.02 8.08
C ASP A 465 -12.55 -4.28 7.81
N ALA A 466 -12.49 -3.00 7.42
CA ALA A 466 -13.70 -2.25 7.07
C ALA A 466 -14.41 -2.85 5.85
N LYS A 467 -13.67 -3.24 4.80
CA LYS A 467 -14.24 -3.90 3.61
C LYS A 467 -14.96 -5.20 3.97
N LYS A 468 -14.33 -6.03 4.83
CA LYS A 468 -14.88 -7.31 5.30
C LYS A 468 -16.17 -7.09 6.08
N LYS A 469 -16.18 -6.16 7.04
CA LYS A 469 -17.36 -5.84 7.85
C LYS A 469 -18.52 -5.30 7.01
N ILE A 470 -18.25 -4.49 5.99
CA ILE A 470 -19.24 -4.00 5.05
C ILE A 470 -19.81 -5.15 4.21
N ARG A 471 -18.96 -6.01 3.64
CA ARG A 471 -19.42 -7.19 2.86
C ARG A 471 -20.25 -8.15 3.70
N ALA A 472 -19.83 -8.44 4.94
CA ALA A 472 -20.56 -9.31 5.86
C ALA A 472 -21.96 -8.77 6.19
N PHE A 473 -22.11 -7.44 6.32
CA PHE A 473 -23.41 -6.82 6.52
C PHE A 473 -24.37 -7.12 5.35
N PHE A 474 -23.91 -6.98 4.10
CA PHE A 474 -24.73 -7.26 2.91
C PHE A 474 -25.00 -8.76 2.73
N ALA A 475 -24.02 -9.62 2.97
CA ALA A 475 -24.21 -11.07 2.93
C ALA A 475 -25.22 -11.58 4.00
N GLY A 476 -25.29 -10.90 5.15
CA GLY A 476 -26.30 -11.19 6.18
C GLY A 476 -27.71 -10.79 5.75
N LEU A 477 -27.85 -9.69 5.01
CA LEU A 477 -29.13 -9.28 4.44
C LEU A 477 -29.62 -10.26 3.36
N ASP A 478 -28.72 -10.76 2.50
CA ASP A 478 -29.05 -11.74 1.47
C ASP A 478 -29.53 -13.08 2.08
N LYS A 479 -28.91 -13.52 3.20
CA LYS A 479 -29.36 -14.72 3.92
C LYS A 479 -30.72 -14.55 4.57
N GLN A 480 -30.98 -13.41 5.22
CA GLN A 480 -32.31 -13.15 5.82
C GLN A 480 -33.41 -13.08 4.76
N THR A 481 -33.10 -12.58 3.57
CA THR A 481 -34.05 -12.55 2.45
C THR A 481 -34.30 -13.96 1.89
N ALA A 482 -33.26 -14.82 1.86
CA ALA A 482 -33.39 -16.21 1.42
C ALA A 482 -34.16 -17.09 2.45
N GLU A 483 -33.94 -16.87 3.75
CA GLU A 483 -34.65 -17.59 4.83
C GLU A 483 -36.11 -17.20 4.91
N GLN A 484 -36.50 -15.98 4.56
CA GLN A 484 -37.88 -15.54 4.48
C GLN A 484 -38.64 -16.12 3.28
N GLN A 485 -37.90 -16.62 2.26
CA GLN A 485 -38.49 -17.28 1.09
C GLN A 485 -38.65 -18.81 1.25
N THR A 486 -38.15 -19.43 2.31
CA THR A 486 -38.15 -20.87 2.54
C THR A 486 -39.23 -21.37 3.51
N VAL A 487 -40.09 -20.51 4.04
CA VAL A 487 -41.24 -20.94 4.83
C VAL A 487 -42.46 -21.06 3.93
N GLN A 488 -42.62 -22.20 3.25
CA GLN A 488 -43.87 -22.62 2.65
C GLN A 488 -44.68 -23.45 3.66
N PRO A 489 -45.98 -23.15 3.88
CA PRO A 489 -46.86 -24.03 4.61
C PRO A 489 -47.32 -25.19 3.70
N PRO A 490 -47.78 -26.33 4.25
CA PRO A 490 -48.02 -27.56 3.53
C PRO A 490 -49.17 -27.43 2.52
N ILE A 491 -48.99 -28.07 1.37
CA ILE A 491 -49.88 -28.12 0.25
C ILE A 491 -51.18 -28.84 0.63
N SER A 492 -52.32 -28.16 0.59
CA SER A 492 -53.63 -28.78 0.50
C SER A 492 -54.16 -28.59 -0.93
N ASN A 493 -54.43 -29.73 -1.61
CA ASN A 493 -55.08 -29.81 -2.90
C ASN A 493 -56.49 -29.22 -2.83
N LYS A 494 -56.69 -28.03 -3.40
CA LYS A 494 -57.96 -27.60 -3.99
C LYS A 494 -57.66 -26.56 -5.05
N GLN A 495 -58.08 -26.84 -6.28
CA GLN A 495 -58.15 -25.87 -7.35
C GLN A 495 -59.08 -24.72 -6.93
N PRO A 496 -58.71 -23.49 -7.19
CA PRO A 496 -59.70 -22.45 -7.39
C PRO A 496 -59.54 -21.71 -8.70
N ASP A 497 -60.67 -21.26 -9.13
CA ASP A 497 -61.00 -20.45 -10.30
C ASP A 497 -60.16 -19.21 -10.45
N PHE A 498 -59.94 -18.86 -11.71
CA PHE A 498 -59.36 -17.59 -12.15
C PHE A 498 -60.24 -16.41 -11.77
N THR A 499 -59.78 -15.57 -10.84
CA THR A 499 -60.17 -14.16 -10.76
C THR A 499 -58.94 -13.32 -10.67
N THR A 500 -58.86 -12.36 -11.55
CA THR A 500 -57.87 -11.32 -11.72
C THR A 500 -57.66 -10.54 -10.43
N GLU A 501 -56.45 -10.64 -9.82
CA GLU A 501 -55.96 -9.65 -8.89
C GLU A 501 -54.65 -9.03 -9.41
N GLU A 502 -54.68 -7.71 -9.45
CA GLU A 502 -53.63 -6.85 -9.95
C GLU A 502 -52.28 -7.08 -9.22
N PHE A 503 -51.31 -7.49 -10.01
CA PHE A 503 -49.91 -7.55 -9.59
C PHE A 503 -49.31 -6.13 -9.66
N THR A 504 -49.21 -5.43 -8.56
CA THR A 504 -48.39 -4.23 -8.47
C THR A 504 -46.91 -4.58 -8.37
N PRO A 505 -46.08 -4.29 -9.39
CA PRO A 505 -44.66 -4.54 -9.30
C PRO A 505 -44.04 -3.55 -8.32
N LYS A 506 -43.45 -4.09 -7.26
CA LYS A 506 -42.54 -3.31 -6.41
C LYS A 506 -41.43 -2.72 -7.29
N ARG A 507 -41.30 -1.40 -7.24
CA ARG A 507 -40.29 -0.60 -7.92
C ARG A 507 -38.91 -1.21 -7.74
N LEU A 508 -38.36 -1.85 -8.76
CA LEU A 508 -36.94 -2.07 -8.93
C LEU A 508 -36.32 -0.77 -9.49
N GLY A 509 -36.21 0.21 -8.64
CA GLY A 509 -35.35 1.36 -8.89
C GLY A 509 -33.87 0.94 -8.72
N GLN A 510 -33.33 0.21 -9.68
CA GLN A 510 -31.90 0.06 -9.78
C GLN A 510 -31.32 1.38 -10.31
N SER A 511 -30.92 2.25 -9.38
CA SER A 511 -29.94 3.29 -9.67
C SER A 511 -28.66 2.56 -10.12
N ILE A 512 -28.28 2.73 -11.39
CA ILE A 512 -26.98 2.32 -11.92
C ILE A 512 -25.91 2.92 -11.02
N SER A 513 -25.10 2.04 -10.45
CA SER A 513 -24.11 2.36 -9.45
C SER A 513 -23.07 3.31 -10.03
N VAL A 514 -22.63 4.24 -9.20
CA VAL A 514 -21.55 5.24 -9.37
C VAL A 514 -20.18 4.62 -9.82
N ALA A 515 -20.08 3.33 -10.05
CA ALA A 515 -18.88 2.68 -10.57
C ALA A 515 -18.48 3.16 -11.98
N ASP A 516 -19.43 3.72 -12.78
CA ASP A 516 -19.16 4.24 -14.12
C ASP A 516 -18.88 5.76 -14.17
N ASN A 517 -19.01 6.50 -13.07
CA ASN A 517 -18.73 7.93 -13.00
C ASN A 517 -17.23 8.30 -13.23
N ARG A 518 -16.35 7.36 -13.37
CA ARG A 518 -14.94 7.66 -13.70
C ARG A 518 -14.71 8.09 -15.15
N ARG A 519 -15.72 8.02 -16.00
CA ARG A 519 -15.64 8.36 -17.44
C ARG A 519 -16.41 9.61 -17.84
N ILE A 520 -17.33 10.12 -17.00
CA ILE A 520 -18.02 11.37 -17.22
C ILE A 520 -17.40 12.42 -16.31
N SER A 521 -16.63 13.34 -16.87
CA SER A 521 -16.21 14.52 -16.15
C SER A 521 -17.29 15.58 -16.29
N ILE A 522 -17.79 16.10 -15.16
CA ILE A 522 -18.63 17.30 -15.13
C ILE A 522 -17.76 18.40 -14.54
N GLU A 523 -17.73 19.53 -15.21
CA GLU A 523 -17.11 20.76 -14.70
C GLU A 523 -18.18 21.57 -13.99
N ILE A 524 -17.97 21.90 -12.73
CA ILE A 524 -18.91 22.70 -11.92
C ILE A 524 -18.19 23.97 -11.49
N ASN A 525 -18.65 25.13 -11.96
CA ASN A 525 -17.97 26.41 -11.80
C ASN A 525 -16.49 26.38 -12.22
N GLY A 526 -16.17 25.60 -13.28
CA GLY A 526 -14.80 25.48 -13.80
C GLY A 526 -13.91 24.49 -13.03
N GLU A 527 -14.40 23.88 -11.94
CA GLU A 527 -13.66 22.88 -11.19
C GLU A 527 -13.99 21.44 -11.65
N LYS A 528 -12.95 20.66 -11.88
CA LYS A 528 -13.03 19.22 -12.24
C LYS A 528 -12.87 18.36 -11.00
N ASN A 529 -13.45 17.16 -11.00
CA ASN A 529 -13.34 16.17 -9.91
C ASN A 529 -14.14 16.50 -8.62
N LEU A 530 -15.19 17.26 -8.70
CA LEU A 530 -16.15 17.39 -7.60
C LEU A 530 -17.06 16.16 -7.53
N LEU A 531 -17.43 15.75 -6.31
CA LEU A 531 -18.40 14.67 -6.10
C LEU A 531 -19.82 15.20 -6.33
N PHE A 532 -20.52 14.59 -7.26
CA PHE A 532 -21.91 14.92 -7.60
C PHE A 532 -22.77 13.66 -7.74
N SER A 533 -24.08 13.83 -7.75
CA SER A 533 -25.06 12.82 -8.10
C SER A 533 -26.09 13.39 -9.07
N PHE A 534 -26.71 12.54 -9.89
CA PHE A 534 -27.77 12.99 -10.79
C PHE A 534 -29.12 13.06 -10.11
N ALA A 535 -29.91 14.06 -10.47
CA ALA A 535 -31.26 14.26 -9.95
C ALA A 535 -32.22 13.17 -10.46
N ARG A 536 -33.08 12.67 -9.57
CA ARG A 536 -34.10 11.67 -9.90
C ARG A 536 -35.37 12.27 -10.49
N CYS A 537 -35.59 13.56 -10.36
CA CYS A 537 -36.78 14.26 -10.84
C CYS A 537 -36.72 14.59 -12.34
N CYS A 538 -35.52 14.88 -12.89
CA CYS A 538 -35.34 15.33 -14.27
C CYS A 538 -34.35 14.50 -15.07
N HIS A 539 -33.58 13.64 -14.40
CA HIS A 539 -32.63 12.69 -15.00
C HIS A 539 -31.77 13.31 -16.12
N PRO A 540 -30.87 14.24 -15.81
CA PRO A 540 -30.07 14.92 -16.83
C PRO A 540 -29.15 13.94 -17.55
N VAL A 541 -29.11 14.03 -18.88
CA VAL A 541 -28.25 13.20 -19.75
C VAL A 541 -27.60 14.08 -20.83
N PRO A 542 -26.38 13.82 -21.28
CA PRO A 542 -25.82 14.54 -22.42
C PRO A 542 -26.71 14.39 -23.68
N PRO A 543 -27.03 15.48 -24.40
CA PRO A 543 -26.48 16.83 -24.32
C PRO A 543 -27.37 17.84 -23.54
N ASP A 544 -28.22 17.42 -22.59
CA ASP A 544 -29.08 18.32 -21.84
C ASP A 544 -28.25 19.47 -21.20
N ASN A 545 -28.78 20.70 -21.18
CA ASN A 545 -28.22 21.77 -20.38
C ASN A 545 -28.36 21.42 -18.90
N ILE A 546 -27.27 21.48 -18.15
CA ILE A 546 -27.21 21.02 -16.75
C ILE A 546 -26.82 22.14 -15.79
N VAL A 547 -27.33 22.03 -14.57
CA VAL A 547 -26.92 22.86 -13.43
C VAL A 547 -26.65 22.00 -12.21
N GLY A 548 -25.65 22.38 -11.42
CA GLY A 548 -25.38 21.77 -10.11
C GLY A 548 -26.23 22.44 -9.03
N PHE A 549 -26.85 21.69 -8.14
CA PHE A 549 -27.58 22.22 -6.99
C PHE A 549 -27.01 21.71 -5.70
N VAL A 550 -26.59 22.60 -4.79
CA VAL A 550 -26.03 22.25 -3.50
C VAL A 550 -27.15 21.81 -2.55
N SER A 551 -27.30 20.52 -2.34
CA SER A 551 -28.32 19.96 -1.46
C SER A 551 -27.88 19.97 0.01
N ARG A 552 -28.78 20.29 0.93
CA ARG A 552 -28.54 20.21 2.39
C ARG A 552 -28.34 18.73 2.78
N GLY A 553 -27.06 18.30 2.88
CA GLY A 553 -26.68 16.96 3.34
C GLY A 553 -26.47 15.89 2.26
N ARG A 554 -26.67 16.18 0.95
CA ARG A 554 -26.43 15.23 -0.15
C ARG A 554 -25.32 15.64 -1.12
N GLY A 555 -24.65 16.77 -0.87
CA GLY A 555 -23.63 17.31 -1.77
C GLY A 555 -24.25 17.97 -3.02
N ILE A 556 -23.54 17.96 -4.14
CA ILE A 556 -23.98 18.56 -5.38
C ILE A 556 -24.83 17.57 -6.16
N ILE A 557 -26.05 17.98 -6.55
CA ILE A 557 -26.97 17.20 -7.39
C ILE A 557 -27.07 17.89 -8.73
N ILE A 558 -26.79 17.15 -9.80
CA ILE A 558 -26.90 17.66 -11.17
C ILE A 558 -28.34 17.52 -11.65
N HIS A 559 -28.93 18.62 -12.03
CA HIS A 559 -30.27 18.70 -12.61
C HIS A 559 -30.19 19.21 -14.05
N ARG A 560 -31.25 19.01 -14.82
CA ARG A 560 -31.46 19.76 -16.05
C ARG A 560 -31.77 21.24 -15.69
N GLU A 561 -31.31 22.15 -16.50
CA GLU A 561 -31.54 23.58 -16.30
C GLU A 561 -33.03 23.96 -16.31
N ASP A 562 -33.85 23.21 -17.07
CA ASP A 562 -35.31 23.40 -17.20
C ASP A 562 -36.13 22.63 -16.14
N CYS A 563 -35.53 22.03 -15.14
CA CYS A 563 -36.20 21.20 -14.14
C CYS A 563 -37.16 21.99 -13.25
N GLU A 564 -38.47 21.76 -13.40
CA GLU A 564 -39.52 22.42 -12.62
C GLU A 564 -39.39 22.18 -11.12
N SER A 565 -39.11 20.94 -10.72
CA SER A 565 -38.90 20.57 -9.32
C SER A 565 -37.69 21.25 -8.68
N LEU A 566 -36.72 21.69 -9.48
CA LEU A 566 -35.56 22.44 -9.01
C LEU A 566 -35.90 23.91 -8.92
N ARG A 567 -36.54 24.49 -9.96
CA ARG A 567 -36.91 25.92 -10.02
C ARG A 567 -37.91 26.31 -8.96
N SER A 568 -38.73 25.38 -8.47
CA SER A 568 -39.71 25.62 -7.40
C SER A 568 -39.08 25.67 -5.99
N GLN A 569 -37.77 25.43 -5.83
CA GLN A 569 -37.10 25.50 -4.52
C GLN A 569 -36.92 26.96 -4.08
N PRO A 570 -37.26 27.31 -2.81
CA PRO A 570 -37.16 28.69 -2.32
C PRO A 570 -35.76 29.29 -2.43
N ASP A 571 -34.72 28.41 -2.26
CA ASP A 571 -33.31 28.85 -2.22
C ASP A 571 -32.59 28.58 -3.57
N TYR A 572 -33.34 28.51 -4.69
CA TYR A 572 -32.79 28.13 -6.00
C TYR A 572 -31.60 29.00 -6.40
N HIS A 573 -31.75 30.32 -6.39
CA HIS A 573 -30.73 31.26 -6.85
C HIS A 573 -29.47 31.32 -6.02
N GLU A 574 -29.54 30.95 -4.73
CA GLU A 574 -28.39 30.97 -3.82
C GLU A 574 -27.56 29.68 -3.90
N ARG A 575 -28.16 28.59 -4.41
CA ARG A 575 -27.58 27.23 -4.30
C ARG A 575 -27.36 26.55 -5.65
N VAL A 576 -27.69 27.24 -6.75
CA VAL A 576 -27.42 26.75 -8.10
C VAL A 576 -25.99 27.09 -8.50
N LEU A 577 -25.33 26.15 -9.15
CA LEU A 577 -23.99 26.25 -9.68
C LEU A 577 -24.00 25.95 -11.17
N ASN A 578 -23.21 26.67 -11.96
CA ASN A 578 -23.03 26.34 -13.36
C ASN A 578 -22.35 24.96 -13.50
N ALA A 579 -22.91 24.14 -14.36
CA ALA A 579 -22.34 22.79 -14.62
C ALA A 579 -22.36 22.52 -16.12
N ASP A 580 -21.23 21.93 -16.59
CA ASP A 580 -21.05 21.56 -17.99
C ASP A 580 -20.56 20.11 -18.10
N TRP A 581 -20.96 19.43 -19.19
CA TRP A 581 -20.44 18.12 -19.51
C TRP A 581 -18.98 18.24 -19.99
N GLY A 582 -18.06 17.67 -19.25
CA GLY A 582 -16.64 17.64 -19.63
C GLY A 582 -16.37 16.69 -20.80
N ARG A 583 -15.27 16.93 -21.53
CA ARG A 583 -14.88 16.08 -22.67
C ARG A 583 -14.41 14.69 -22.21
N ILE A 584 -15.06 13.63 -22.75
CA ILE A 584 -14.63 12.25 -22.60
C ILE A 584 -13.64 11.95 -23.75
N THR A 585 -12.38 11.71 -23.43
CA THR A 585 -11.35 11.37 -24.43
C THR A 585 -11.55 9.93 -24.92
N GLY A 586 -11.86 9.78 -26.22
CA GLY A 586 -11.89 8.48 -26.90
C GLY A 586 -13.23 7.78 -27.02
N SER A 587 -14.34 8.36 -26.54
CA SER A 587 -15.69 7.84 -26.70
C SER A 587 -16.68 8.95 -27.09
N LYS A 588 -17.82 8.55 -27.62
CA LYS A 588 -18.95 9.44 -27.95
C LYS A 588 -20.21 8.94 -27.26
N THR A 589 -20.96 9.87 -26.70
CA THR A 589 -22.26 9.58 -26.07
C THR A 589 -23.38 9.71 -27.10
N TYR A 590 -24.27 8.73 -27.08
CA TYR A 590 -25.47 8.68 -27.91
C TYR A 590 -26.69 8.46 -27.05
N SER A 591 -27.82 9.11 -27.39
CA SER A 591 -29.09 8.97 -26.70
C SER A 591 -30.17 8.54 -27.68
N PHE A 592 -30.89 7.49 -27.33
CA PHE A 592 -31.93 6.87 -28.17
C PHE A 592 -33.25 6.82 -27.43
N PHE A 593 -34.31 7.04 -28.20
CA PHE A 593 -35.66 6.72 -27.81
C PHE A 593 -36.06 5.41 -28.52
N MET A 594 -36.66 4.46 -27.81
CA MET A 594 -36.99 3.16 -28.33
C MET A 594 -38.38 2.73 -27.84
N LYS A 595 -39.07 1.92 -28.65
CA LYS A 595 -40.21 1.15 -28.20
C LYS A 595 -39.77 -0.30 -28.10
N VAL A 596 -39.87 -0.88 -26.91
CA VAL A 596 -39.41 -2.25 -26.64
C VAL A 596 -40.51 -3.12 -26.11
N VAL A 597 -40.38 -4.43 -26.30
CA VAL A 597 -41.34 -5.42 -25.77
C VAL A 597 -41.28 -5.40 -24.23
N PRO A 598 -42.39 -5.34 -23.49
CA PRO A 598 -42.43 -5.20 -22.04
C PRO A 598 -42.06 -6.49 -21.29
N THR A 599 -40.90 -7.06 -21.59
CA THR A 599 -40.34 -8.26 -20.98
C THR A 599 -38.87 -7.98 -20.56
N ASN A 600 -38.33 -8.67 -19.58
CA ASN A 600 -36.93 -8.51 -19.18
C ASN A 600 -35.91 -8.88 -20.28
N LYS A 601 -36.37 -9.47 -21.39
CA LYS A 601 -35.53 -9.94 -22.48
C LYS A 601 -34.85 -8.79 -23.24
N HIS A 602 -35.57 -7.67 -23.45
CA HIS A 602 -35.00 -6.48 -24.11
C HIS A 602 -33.79 -5.89 -23.34
N TYR A 603 -33.86 -5.88 -22.02
CA TYR A 603 -32.75 -5.38 -21.20
C TYR A 603 -31.48 -6.24 -21.37
N ILE A 604 -31.62 -7.56 -21.33
CA ILE A 604 -30.51 -8.50 -21.50
C ILE A 604 -29.88 -8.36 -22.90
N GLU A 605 -30.71 -8.24 -23.93
CA GLU A 605 -30.26 -8.08 -25.33
C GLU A 605 -29.51 -6.74 -25.52
N LEU A 606 -30.06 -5.64 -25.02
CA LEU A 606 -29.41 -4.31 -25.05
C LEU A 606 -28.08 -4.30 -24.32
N MET A 607 -28.04 -4.83 -23.10
CA MET A 607 -26.79 -4.87 -22.29
C MET A 607 -25.74 -5.75 -22.96
N SER A 608 -26.14 -6.90 -23.52
CA SER A 608 -25.24 -7.80 -24.25
C SER A 608 -24.66 -7.12 -25.50
N TYR A 609 -25.48 -6.41 -26.26
CA TYR A 609 -25.06 -5.68 -27.45
C TYR A 609 -24.04 -4.59 -27.10
N ILE A 610 -24.35 -3.72 -26.10
CA ILE A 610 -23.48 -2.62 -25.70
C ILE A 610 -22.12 -3.14 -25.19
N LYS A 611 -22.15 -4.19 -24.36
CA LYS A 611 -20.94 -4.84 -23.85
C LYS A 611 -20.08 -5.43 -24.97
N LYS A 612 -20.72 -6.09 -25.97
CA LYS A 612 -20.01 -6.64 -27.14
C LYS A 612 -19.30 -5.57 -27.97
N LYS A 613 -19.86 -4.37 -28.01
CA LYS A 613 -19.27 -3.20 -28.70
C LYS A 613 -18.30 -2.40 -27.84
N LYS A 614 -17.97 -2.87 -26.64
CA LYS A 614 -17.09 -2.17 -25.66
C LYS A 614 -17.62 -0.79 -25.24
N GLY A 615 -18.94 -0.59 -25.33
CA GLY A 615 -19.62 0.58 -24.81
C GLY A 615 -20.03 0.43 -23.34
N SER A 616 -20.56 1.49 -22.76
CA SER A 616 -21.17 1.52 -21.43
C SER A 616 -22.53 2.23 -21.47
N VAL A 617 -23.46 1.78 -20.63
CA VAL A 617 -24.77 2.43 -20.48
C VAL A 617 -24.61 3.55 -19.47
N LEU A 618 -25.04 4.73 -19.87
CA LEU A 618 -25.05 5.92 -19.03
C LEU A 618 -26.40 6.11 -18.34
N ASP A 619 -27.49 5.87 -19.07
CA ASP A 619 -28.85 5.91 -18.55
C ASP A 619 -29.74 4.94 -19.29
N TYR A 620 -30.67 4.31 -18.55
CA TYR A 620 -31.68 3.40 -19.08
C TYR A 620 -32.99 3.58 -18.31
N ARG A 621 -34.07 3.93 -19.00
CA ARG A 621 -35.36 4.17 -18.40
C ARG A 621 -36.49 3.59 -19.24
N LEU A 622 -37.49 3.04 -18.54
CA LEU A 622 -38.79 2.66 -19.12
C LEU A 622 -39.80 3.65 -18.59
N ASP A 623 -40.67 4.12 -19.48
CA ASP A 623 -41.81 4.94 -19.12
C ASP A 623 -43.05 4.01 -18.94
N GLU A 624 -43.31 3.68 -17.69
CA GLU A 624 -44.42 2.77 -17.35
C GLU A 624 -45.80 3.34 -17.72
N SER A 625 -45.92 4.66 -17.89
CA SER A 625 -47.17 5.31 -18.30
C SER A 625 -47.54 5.00 -19.75
N THR A 626 -46.59 4.60 -20.59
CA THR A 626 -46.78 4.27 -22.01
C THR A 626 -46.91 2.78 -22.26
N LYS A 627 -46.86 1.95 -21.20
CA LYS A 627 -46.88 0.51 -21.29
C LYS A 627 -48.25 0.02 -21.80
N ASN A 628 -48.21 -0.76 -22.88
CA ASN A 628 -49.33 -1.54 -23.37
C ASN A 628 -48.94 -3.04 -23.52
N GLU A 629 -49.82 -3.89 -24.02
CA GLU A 629 -49.55 -5.34 -24.12
C GLU A 629 -48.32 -5.68 -24.97
N ASN A 630 -47.95 -4.84 -25.94
CA ASN A 630 -46.92 -5.14 -26.92
C ASN A 630 -45.68 -4.22 -26.82
N GLU A 631 -45.78 -3.04 -26.21
CA GLU A 631 -44.77 -2.00 -26.25
C GLU A 631 -44.70 -1.22 -24.95
N ILE A 632 -43.48 -0.75 -24.63
CA ILE A 632 -43.19 0.24 -23.60
C ILE A 632 -42.11 1.20 -24.11
N ASP A 633 -42.23 2.48 -23.80
CA ASP A 633 -41.26 3.47 -24.19
C ASP A 633 -39.99 3.33 -23.34
N CYS A 634 -38.84 3.30 -24.02
CA CYS A 634 -37.55 3.13 -23.43
C CYS A 634 -36.60 4.25 -23.84
N TYR A 635 -35.94 4.84 -22.89
CA TYR A 635 -34.90 5.82 -23.11
C TYR A 635 -33.55 5.23 -22.73
N LEU A 636 -32.61 5.26 -23.69
CA LEU A 636 -31.27 4.70 -23.55
C LEU A 636 -30.21 5.73 -23.87
N SER A 637 -29.28 5.97 -22.95
CA SER A 637 -28.05 6.73 -23.22
C SER A 637 -26.84 5.87 -23.04
N VAL A 638 -25.97 5.84 -24.05
CA VAL A 638 -24.78 4.99 -24.08
C VAL A 638 -23.54 5.79 -24.45
N ASP A 639 -22.43 5.39 -23.85
CA ASP A 639 -21.11 5.83 -24.24
C ASP A 639 -20.47 4.73 -25.08
N MET A 640 -20.11 5.05 -26.33
CA MET A 640 -19.59 4.10 -27.30
C MET A 640 -18.23 4.55 -27.81
N PRO A 641 -17.31 3.63 -28.17
CA PRO A 641 -16.05 4.00 -28.77
C PRO A 641 -16.23 4.96 -29.96
N ALA A 642 -15.40 6.01 -30.03
CA ALA A 642 -15.49 7.05 -31.07
C ALA A 642 -15.37 6.48 -32.52
N SER A 643 -14.89 5.26 -32.67
CA SER A 643 -14.78 4.52 -33.94
C SER A 643 -16.13 3.96 -34.43
N ILE A 644 -17.20 4.00 -33.62
CA ILE A 644 -18.50 3.46 -33.99
C ILE A 644 -19.42 4.63 -34.36
N ASP A 645 -19.93 4.60 -35.59
CA ASP A 645 -20.83 5.61 -36.10
C ASP A 645 -22.26 5.42 -35.56
N GLU A 646 -22.97 6.52 -35.33
CA GLU A 646 -24.35 6.58 -34.83
C GLU A 646 -25.32 5.77 -35.70
N HIS A 647 -25.18 5.88 -37.02
CA HIS A 647 -26.02 5.13 -37.97
C HIS A 647 -25.87 3.61 -37.81
N ARG A 648 -24.68 3.16 -37.48
CA ARG A 648 -24.41 1.76 -37.23
C ARG A 648 -25.06 1.29 -35.92
N ILE A 649 -25.00 2.12 -34.88
CA ILE A 649 -25.67 1.81 -33.60
C ILE A 649 -27.20 1.71 -33.80
N LEU A 650 -27.80 2.70 -34.47
CA LEU A 650 -29.25 2.69 -34.77
C LEU A 650 -29.64 1.46 -35.57
N LYS A 651 -28.87 1.07 -36.59
CA LYS A 651 -29.13 -0.12 -37.38
C LYS A 651 -29.05 -1.41 -36.55
N ASP A 652 -28.02 -1.50 -35.71
CA ASP A 652 -27.81 -2.68 -34.86
C ASP A 652 -28.94 -2.80 -33.81
N LEU A 653 -29.35 -1.68 -33.20
CA LEU A 653 -30.45 -1.65 -32.21
C LEU A 653 -31.80 -2.03 -32.82
N ARG A 654 -32.09 -1.59 -34.07
CA ARG A 654 -33.30 -1.98 -34.80
C ARG A 654 -33.40 -3.47 -35.11
N ASN A 655 -32.25 -4.15 -35.18
CA ASN A 655 -32.18 -5.57 -35.46
C ASN A 655 -32.29 -6.43 -34.19
N LEU A 656 -32.46 -5.85 -33.03
CA LEU A 656 -32.68 -6.61 -31.80
C LEU A 656 -34.15 -7.09 -31.75
N PRO A 657 -34.42 -8.40 -31.50
CA PRO A 657 -35.78 -8.99 -31.54
C PRO A 657 -36.77 -8.33 -30.57
N SER A 658 -36.27 -7.72 -29.48
CA SER A 658 -37.12 -7.08 -28.47
C SER A 658 -37.31 -5.57 -28.70
N VAL A 659 -36.79 -4.99 -29.79
CA VAL A 659 -36.87 -3.57 -30.11
C VAL A 659 -37.78 -3.38 -31.33
N ASN A 660 -38.95 -2.78 -31.12
CA ASN A 660 -39.92 -2.52 -32.16
C ASN A 660 -39.65 -1.25 -32.96
N PHE A 661 -39.11 -0.25 -32.27
CA PHE A 661 -38.74 1.04 -32.87
C PHE A 661 -37.51 1.61 -32.15
N VAL A 662 -36.65 2.28 -32.91
CA VAL A 662 -35.56 3.10 -32.34
C VAL A 662 -35.39 4.40 -33.15
N GLY A 663 -35.33 5.51 -32.47
CA GLY A 663 -35.06 6.84 -32.99
C GLY A 663 -33.99 7.57 -32.17
N LYS A 664 -33.46 8.63 -32.76
CA LYS A 664 -32.59 9.53 -32.06
C LYS A 664 -33.42 10.41 -31.11
N ARG A 665 -32.92 10.63 -29.92
CA ARG A 665 -33.48 11.61 -28.98
C ARG A 665 -32.95 13.01 -29.25
#